data_7d37eed1512b2c35dc0cad0fb36a3eca
#
_entry.id   7d37eed1512b2c35dc0cad0fb36a3eca
#
_cell.length_a   1.000
_cell.length_b   1.000
_cell.length_c   1.000
_cell.angle_alpha   90.00
_cell.angle_beta   90.00
_cell.angle_gamma   90.00
#
_symmetry.space_group_name_H-M   'P 1'
#
loop_
_entity.id
_entity.type
_entity.pdbx_description
1 polymer ?
#
loop_
_entity_poly.entity_id
_entity_poly.type
_entity_poly.pdbx_seq_one_letter_code
_entity_poly.pdbx_strand_id
1 'polypeptide(L)'
;MLTLIDGNSLLFRAYYGVQSRLTRRDGVPIGAVYGFFNMVLPVLASAKPDDSFVCVFDASRISFRQDIYPAYKMNRAETPEDLVAQGVTIRTGLLDMGVPVLCIPGVEADDVIATLATQNTNGTTRIITSDKDLMQLINDRVFLYDGMKSREIREHDVLEKFGVKPSQVIDVQSLMGDSTDNVPGVHGIGPKKAAELINRFGTLDNLYSHIDEIENERTRNMLIENREMAYISRQLVTLKTDVDLDGLTITPLSFNKPAALEFMRDTVESATLAAKIEKLFPSDKFNSESIVPPPAYPGSQCPTDIESPASTKKQKTSSHKQKVASEFIVIRTVAELENFLSGVKSVIALDTETTGLNPITDKIVGISLATSGTCGAYIPIRHRTADNDLFTPDTIAPDQLDIETVRKHLWPIFTNPNIVKVGHNLKYDFHILENDGFDTSKIRPIDDTMLLSYILHGSLHSHGLDELAVKYLSHTNISFTSLFPGISRDADRHFDLLNINVAAPYAAEDASVCFALYELMRPELDSDEKLRKLYETCDLPLMPILMKMERNGVLVNRPRLNSLSGTFHEQLSELESQIWNLAGHEFNIASPKQLGTVLFHELKLPPNRKHSTDAETLNDIIDSHPIVEKILNWRSIAKLAGTYADALPKQIASDGRIHTTYLQTSTNTGRLSSRDPNLQNIPIKTELGEEIRKCFVAPDGRVLISVDYSQIQLRLLADVANVPTFRETFNRGLDIHEQTARKIFDIPADAPVPREMRRAAKTVNFSIIYGISSFGLAAQLGVSRPEAANIINSYMSGIPEIKQYISDIHKFVDKTACVYTPWGRRIELPDVKNPRLRAYTMRAAVNAPIQGFEADIVRLAMVEIDKNIVQPNKDIIRMIMQVHDEIIFECNENVADEFAHKIKYAMENVTKISVPLVAEYVIGKEWGK
;
A
#
# COMPACT_ATOMS: atom_id res chain seq x y z
N MET A 1 10.33 21.47 -33.38
CA MET A 1 11.16 21.22 -32.17
C MET A 1 11.15 19.73 -31.87
N LEU A 2 12.32 19.15 -31.55
CA LEU A 2 12.40 17.76 -31.10
C LEU A 2 12.30 17.71 -29.57
N THR A 3 11.39 16.92 -29.03
CA THR A 3 11.27 16.67 -27.57
C THR A 3 11.65 15.24 -27.27
N LEU A 4 12.71 15.06 -26.50
CA LEU A 4 13.20 13.78 -26.02
C LEU A 4 12.75 13.59 -24.57
N ILE A 5 12.14 12.46 -24.27
CA ILE A 5 11.65 12.15 -22.91
C ILE A 5 12.52 11.03 -22.35
N ASP A 6 13.23 11.33 -21.27
CA ASP A 6 13.97 10.35 -20.50
C ASP A 6 12.96 9.52 -19.69
N GLY A 7 12.59 8.36 -20.24
CA GLY A 7 11.56 7.49 -19.71
C GLY A 7 11.90 6.93 -18.34
N ASN A 8 13.15 6.52 -18.13
CA ASN A 8 13.59 5.96 -16.85
C ASN A 8 13.62 7.01 -15.75
N SER A 9 14.19 8.17 -16.00
CA SER A 9 14.23 9.27 -15.01
C SER A 9 12.83 9.66 -14.55
N LEU A 10 11.87 9.79 -15.49
CA LEU A 10 10.48 10.11 -15.14
C LEU A 10 9.76 8.95 -14.45
N LEU A 11 10.01 7.70 -14.87
CA LEU A 11 9.42 6.50 -14.26
C LEU A 11 9.84 6.37 -12.79
N PHE A 12 11.12 6.42 -12.50
CA PHE A 12 11.63 6.37 -11.13
C PHE A 12 11.13 7.55 -10.30
N ARG A 13 11.11 8.74 -10.88
CA ARG A 13 10.60 9.94 -10.21
C ARG A 13 9.10 9.84 -9.90
N ALA A 14 8.30 9.29 -10.80
CA ALA A 14 6.88 9.04 -10.59
C ALA A 14 6.67 8.03 -9.45
N TYR A 15 7.39 6.93 -9.46
CA TYR A 15 7.30 5.86 -8.49
C TYR A 15 7.60 6.32 -7.05
N TYR A 16 8.71 7.02 -6.86
CA TYR A 16 9.12 7.51 -5.54
C TYR A 16 8.49 8.86 -5.16
N GLY A 17 7.89 9.56 -6.09
CA GLY A 17 7.28 10.88 -5.88
C GLY A 17 5.79 10.84 -5.54
N VAL A 18 5.07 9.81 -5.94
CA VAL A 18 3.65 9.63 -5.62
C VAL A 18 3.52 8.98 -4.25
N GLN A 19 3.13 9.77 -3.24
CA GLN A 19 3.01 9.29 -1.84
C GLN A 19 1.79 8.39 -1.59
N SER A 20 0.80 8.34 -2.49
CA SER A 20 -0.36 7.47 -2.37
C SER A 20 -0.10 6.17 -3.12
N ARG A 21 -0.38 5.04 -2.48
CA ARG A 21 -0.45 3.73 -3.15
C ARG A 21 -1.70 3.71 -4.02
N LEU A 22 -1.61 4.33 -5.20
CA LEU A 22 -2.65 4.24 -6.21
C LEU A 22 -2.59 2.85 -6.82
N THR A 23 -3.71 2.16 -6.77
CA THR A 23 -3.89 0.84 -7.37
C THR A 23 -5.10 0.88 -8.30
N ARG A 24 -5.12 0.03 -9.30
CA ARG A 24 -6.32 -0.31 -10.04
C ARG A 24 -7.29 -1.06 -9.10
N ARG A 25 -8.50 -1.32 -9.57
CA ARG A 25 -9.53 -2.06 -8.81
C ARG A 25 -9.10 -3.49 -8.47
N ASP A 26 -8.28 -4.10 -9.32
CA ASP A 26 -7.66 -5.40 -9.12
C ASP A 26 -6.46 -5.38 -8.14
N GLY A 27 -6.14 -4.22 -7.58
CA GLY A 27 -5.04 -4.05 -6.64
C GLY A 27 -3.67 -3.81 -7.29
N VAL A 28 -3.57 -3.85 -8.62
CA VAL A 28 -2.30 -3.61 -9.33
C VAL A 28 -1.83 -2.17 -9.10
N PRO A 29 -0.58 -1.95 -8.65
CA PRO A 29 -0.04 -0.62 -8.44
C PRO A 29 0.05 0.17 -9.74
N ILE A 30 -0.49 1.38 -9.75
CA ILE A 30 -0.44 2.31 -10.90
C ILE A 30 0.14 3.68 -10.52
N GLY A 31 0.72 3.81 -9.33
CA GLY A 31 1.24 5.08 -8.84
C GLY A 31 2.28 5.69 -9.78
N ALA A 32 3.21 4.88 -10.31
CA ALA A 32 4.20 5.32 -11.29
C ALA A 32 3.55 5.66 -12.63
N VAL A 33 2.59 4.87 -13.11
CA VAL A 33 1.83 5.13 -14.34
C VAL A 33 1.10 6.48 -14.23
N TYR A 34 0.36 6.67 -13.14
CA TYR A 34 -0.36 7.91 -12.87
C TYR A 34 0.59 9.12 -12.81
N GLY A 35 1.67 9.00 -12.05
CA GLY A 35 2.66 10.07 -11.91
C GLY A 35 3.34 10.42 -13.23
N PHE A 36 3.73 9.41 -14.02
CA PHE A 36 4.38 9.56 -15.31
C PHE A 36 3.48 10.32 -16.30
N PHE A 37 2.26 9.84 -16.52
CA PHE A 37 1.34 10.50 -17.45
C PHE A 37 0.87 11.86 -16.95
N ASN A 38 0.82 12.05 -15.64
CA ASN A 38 0.53 13.38 -15.08
C ASN A 38 1.60 14.42 -15.42
N MET A 39 2.87 14.01 -15.56
CA MET A 39 3.98 14.86 -16.00
C MET A 39 4.04 15.02 -17.52
N VAL A 40 3.78 13.95 -18.28
CA VAL A 40 4.00 13.91 -19.74
C VAL A 40 2.84 14.51 -20.53
N LEU A 41 1.59 14.26 -20.15
CA LEU A 41 0.41 14.76 -20.88
C LEU A 41 0.39 16.29 -21.11
N PRO A 42 0.73 17.16 -20.14
CA PRO A 42 0.79 18.61 -20.36
C PRO A 42 1.86 18.99 -21.38
N VAL A 43 2.95 18.22 -21.44
CA VAL A 43 4.05 18.46 -22.38
C VAL A 43 3.62 18.07 -23.80
N LEU A 44 2.99 16.90 -23.96
CA LEU A 44 2.42 16.47 -25.27
C LEU A 44 1.37 17.48 -25.75
N ALA A 45 0.52 17.98 -24.87
CA ALA A 45 -0.51 18.98 -25.22
C ALA A 45 0.07 20.33 -25.64
N SER A 46 1.32 20.64 -25.27
CA SER A 46 2.02 21.84 -25.69
C SER A 46 2.60 21.75 -27.11
N ALA A 47 2.49 20.60 -27.77
CA ALA A 47 3.02 20.35 -29.10
C ALA A 47 2.43 21.29 -30.15
N LYS A 48 3.28 21.76 -31.07
CA LYS A 48 2.90 22.44 -32.31
C LYS A 48 2.83 21.40 -33.44
N PRO A 49 2.20 21.69 -34.57
CA PRO A 49 2.02 20.72 -35.67
C PRO A 49 3.31 20.05 -36.18
N ASP A 50 4.44 20.76 -36.17
CA ASP A 50 5.74 20.26 -36.63
C ASP A 50 6.66 19.74 -35.51
N ASP A 51 6.14 19.65 -34.26
CA ASP A 51 6.94 19.17 -33.15
C ASP A 51 6.93 17.63 -33.11
N SER A 52 8.12 17.05 -32.92
CA SER A 52 8.32 15.61 -32.79
C SER A 52 8.66 15.23 -31.36
N PHE A 53 8.24 14.03 -30.96
CA PHE A 53 8.48 13.48 -29.64
C PHE A 53 9.04 12.07 -29.75
N VAL A 54 9.98 11.75 -28.86
CA VAL A 54 10.52 10.39 -28.69
C VAL A 54 10.74 10.14 -27.22
N CYS A 55 10.25 9.01 -26.70
CA CYS A 55 10.52 8.56 -25.34
C CYS A 55 11.56 7.44 -25.35
N VAL A 56 12.60 7.56 -24.53
CA VAL A 56 13.73 6.62 -24.52
C VAL A 56 13.78 5.93 -23.15
N PHE A 57 13.92 4.59 -23.18
CA PHE A 57 14.11 3.77 -21.98
C PHE A 57 15.39 2.92 -22.11
N ASP A 58 15.97 2.53 -20.98
CA ASP A 58 17.03 1.52 -20.97
C ASP A 58 16.48 0.15 -21.40
N ALA A 59 17.19 -0.51 -22.32
CA ALA A 59 16.84 -1.86 -22.74
C ALA A 59 17.24 -2.93 -21.71
N SER A 60 18.32 -2.68 -20.96
CA SER A 60 18.83 -3.56 -19.92
C SER A 60 19.63 -2.78 -18.88
N ARG A 61 20.01 -3.45 -17.79
CA ARG A 61 20.93 -2.88 -16.78
C ARG A 61 22.40 -2.94 -17.19
N ILE A 62 22.69 -3.68 -18.25
CA ILE A 62 24.05 -3.91 -18.73
C ILE A 62 24.31 -2.96 -19.90
N SER A 63 25.37 -2.17 -19.78
CA SER A 63 25.87 -1.30 -20.85
C SER A 63 27.37 -1.47 -21.02
N PHE A 64 27.94 -0.97 -22.09
CA PHE A 64 29.39 -0.98 -22.35
C PHE A 64 30.25 -0.38 -21.22
N ARG A 65 29.61 0.39 -20.29
CA ARG A 65 30.33 0.98 -19.15
C ARG A 65 30.78 -0.05 -18.13
N GLN A 66 30.11 -1.20 -18.00
CA GLN A 66 30.58 -2.29 -17.16
C GLN A 66 31.86 -2.96 -17.72
N ASP A 67 32.06 -2.91 -19.04
CA ASP A 67 33.30 -3.39 -19.66
C ASP A 67 34.47 -2.47 -19.34
N ILE A 68 34.25 -1.16 -19.18
CA ILE A 68 35.24 -0.17 -18.75
C ILE A 68 35.55 -0.28 -17.29
N TYR A 69 34.50 -0.39 -16.45
CA TYR A 69 34.60 -0.43 -14.99
C TYR A 69 33.53 -1.38 -14.42
N PRO A 70 33.91 -2.62 -14.06
CA PRO A 70 32.94 -3.64 -13.63
C PRO A 70 32.08 -3.25 -12.41
N ALA A 71 32.57 -2.34 -11.57
CA ALA A 71 31.85 -1.85 -10.41
C ALA A 71 30.83 -0.73 -10.74
N TYR A 72 30.72 -0.28 -11.99
CA TYR A 72 29.78 0.75 -12.40
C TYR A 72 28.34 0.33 -12.13
N LYS A 73 27.58 1.17 -11.42
CA LYS A 73 26.17 0.93 -11.01
C LYS A 73 25.92 -0.34 -10.16
N MET A 74 26.95 -1.04 -9.68
CA MET A 74 26.78 -2.24 -8.83
C MET A 74 26.14 -1.93 -7.47
N ASN A 75 26.20 -0.70 -7.01
CA ASN A 75 25.59 -0.23 -5.76
C ASN A 75 24.10 0.11 -5.90
N ARG A 76 23.55 0.10 -7.12
CA ARG A 76 22.10 0.31 -7.34
C ARG A 76 21.31 -0.92 -6.91
N ALA A 77 20.28 -0.70 -6.06
CA ALA A 77 19.33 -1.75 -5.68
C ALA A 77 18.60 -2.34 -6.92
N GLU A 78 18.12 -3.55 -6.79
CA GLU A 78 17.25 -4.15 -7.81
C GLU A 78 16.01 -3.28 -8.01
N THR A 79 15.57 -3.17 -9.27
CA THR A 79 14.33 -2.45 -9.59
C THR A 79 13.16 -3.24 -9.01
N PRO A 80 12.26 -2.61 -8.23
CA PRO A 80 11.06 -3.29 -7.74
C PRO A 80 10.26 -3.92 -8.89
N GLU A 81 9.77 -5.13 -8.70
CA GLU A 81 9.03 -5.87 -9.74
C GLU A 81 7.79 -5.12 -10.21
N ASP A 82 7.07 -4.50 -9.27
CA ASP A 82 5.91 -3.66 -9.58
C ASP A 82 6.27 -2.41 -10.39
N LEU A 83 7.48 -1.87 -10.24
CA LEU A 83 7.97 -0.77 -11.07
C LEU A 83 8.29 -1.24 -12.48
N VAL A 84 8.81 -2.45 -12.65
CA VAL A 84 9.05 -3.07 -13.96
C VAL A 84 7.73 -3.23 -14.72
N ALA A 85 6.70 -3.80 -14.07
CA ALA A 85 5.37 -3.97 -14.65
C ALA A 85 4.73 -2.62 -15.04
N GLN A 86 4.82 -1.62 -14.17
CA GLN A 86 4.35 -0.27 -14.46
C GLN A 86 5.12 0.39 -15.62
N GLY A 87 6.40 0.11 -15.76
CA GLY A 87 7.22 0.54 -16.89
C GLY A 87 6.74 -0.04 -18.21
N VAL A 88 6.32 -1.32 -18.25
CA VAL A 88 5.70 -1.94 -19.44
C VAL A 88 4.40 -1.21 -19.80
N THR A 89 3.52 -1.01 -18.81
CA THR A 89 2.25 -0.31 -18.98
C THR A 89 2.45 1.11 -19.54
N ILE A 90 3.44 1.85 -19.05
CA ILE A 90 3.76 3.19 -19.54
C ILE A 90 4.19 3.16 -21.00
N ARG A 91 5.06 2.23 -21.39
CA ARG A 91 5.54 2.10 -22.79
C ARG A 91 4.39 1.79 -23.74
N THR A 92 3.51 0.85 -23.35
CA THR A 92 2.31 0.53 -24.13
C THR A 92 1.45 1.78 -24.32
N GLY A 93 1.12 2.50 -23.24
CA GLY A 93 0.30 3.70 -23.34
C GLY A 93 0.93 4.83 -24.17
N LEU A 94 2.24 4.99 -24.16
CA LEU A 94 2.93 5.96 -25.01
C LEU A 94 2.77 5.59 -26.51
N LEU A 95 2.92 4.32 -26.85
CA LEU A 95 2.74 3.82 -28.21
C LEU A 95 1.29 3.99 -28.68
N ASP A 96 0.31 3.65 -27.84
CA ASP A 96 -1.12 3.84 -28.11
C ASP A 96 -1.46 5.32 -28.36
N MET A 97 -0.77 6.24 -27.67
CA MET A 97 -0.91 7.68 -27.84
C MET A 97 -0.19 8.22 -29.09
N GLY A 98 0.55 7.39 -29.83
CA GLY A 98 1.34 7.80 -31.01
C GLY A 98 2.70 8.42 -30.67
N VAL A 99 3.23 8.19 -29.46
CA VAL A 99 4.58 8.62 -29.06
C VAL A 99 5.56 7.47 -29.29
N PRO A 100 6.56 7.61 -30.18
CA PRO A 100 7.60 6.59 -30.38
C PRO A 100 8.37 6.29 -29.11
N VAL A 101 8.60 5.00 -28.82
CA VAL A 101 9.38 4.51 -27.70
C VAL A 101 10.62 3.79 -28.24
N LEU A 102 11.80 4.13 -27.70
CA LEU A 102 13.07 3.51 -28.06
C LEU A 102 13.70 2.81 -26.86
N CYS A 103 14.25 1.62 -27.11
CA CYS A 103 15.04 0.82 -26.17
C CYS A 103 16.18 0.15 -26.95
N ILE A 104 17.39 0.67 -26.85
CA ILE A 104 18.54 0.17 -27.64
C ILE A 104 19.44 -0.70 -26.73
N PRO A 105 19.64 -1.99 -27.05
CA PRO A 105 20.50 -2.87 -26.26
C PRO A 105 21.95 -2.43 -26.22
N GLY A 106 22.65 -2.64 -25.10
CA GLY A 106 24.07 -2.40 -24.92
C GLY A 106 24.48 -0.94 -24.65
N VAL A 107 23.54 -0.01 -24.72
CA VAL A 107 23.72 1.42 -24.38
C VAL A 107 22.66 1.88 -23.39
N GLU A 108 22.90 2.99 -22.73
CA GLU A 108 21.93 3.57 -21.80
C GLU A 108 21.01 4.58 -22.52
N ALA A 109 19.83 4.83 -21.98
CA ALA A 109 18.87 5.80 -22.52
C ALA A 109 19.52 7.18 -22.74
N ASP A 110 20.41 7.58 -21.83
CA ASP A 110 21.13 8.85 -21.91
C ASP A 110 22.02 8.96 -23.14
N ASP A 111 22.64 7.83 -23.59
CA ASP A 111 23.47 7.78 -24.82
C ASP A 111 22.58 7.93 -26.05
N VAL A 112 21.42 7.30 -26.09
CA VAL A 112 20.45 7.45 -27.19
C VAL A 112 19.92 8.88 -27.25
N ILE A 113 19.57 9.47 -26.11
CA ILE A 113 19.13 10.87 -25.99
C ILE A 113 20.24 11.82 -26.48
N ALA A 114 21.50 11.59 -26.09
CA ALA A 114 22.64 12.41 -26.51
C ALA A 114 22.88 12.30 -28.02
N THR A 115 22.75 11.11 -28.59
CA THR A 115 22.86 10.89 -30.02
C THR A 115 21.80 11.65 -30.80
N LEU A 116 20.53 11.49 -30.44
CA LEU A 116 19.41 12.19 -31.06
C LEU A 116 19.50 13.71 -30.92
N ALA A 117 19.89 14.21 -29.76
CA ALA A 117 20.09 15.64 -29.53
C ALA A 117 21.21 16.23 -30.37
N THR A 118 22.31 15.46 -30.60
CA THR A 118 23.44 15.87 -31.39
C THR A 118 23.13 15.83 -32.88
N GLN A 119 22.40 14.81 -33.35
CA GLN A 119 22.01 14.65 -34.77
C GLN A 119 20.95 15.67 -35.21
N ASN A 120 20.17 16.25 -34.28
CA ASN A 120 19.19 17.30 -34.61
C ASN A 120 19.87 18.64 -34.88
N THR A 121 20.50 18.78 -36.05
CA THR A 121 21.25 20.00 -36.45
C THR A 121 20.37 21.15 -36.91
N ASN A 122 19.14 20.89 -37.33
CA ASN A 122 18.26 21.84 -37.98
C ASN A 122 17.19 22.48 -37.08
N GLY A 123 17.16 22.12 -35.78
CA GLY A 123 16.12 22.59 -34.86
C GLY A 123 16.55 22.64 -33.40
N THR A 124 15.65 23.08 -32.56
CA THR A 124 15.82 23.07 -31.10
C THR A 124 15.45 21.70 -30.55
N THR A 125 16.21 21.22 -29.55
CA THR A 125 15.94 19.99 -28.81
C THR A 125 15.62 20.31 -27.35
N ARG A 126 14.48 19.83 -26.87
CA ARG A 126 14.08 19.87 -25.47
C ARG A 126 14.21 18.47 -24.87
N ILE A 127 14.96 18.30 -23.80
CA ILE A 127 15.13 17.01 -23.11
C ILE A 127 14.38 17.08 -21.79
N ILE A 128 13.39 16.20 -21.60
CA ILE A 128 12.60 16.11 -20.37
C ILE A 128 13.23 15.09 -19.45
N THR A 129 13.95 15.56 -18.45
CA THR A 129 14.67 14.71 -17.51
C THR A 129 14.84 15.39 -16.14
N SER A 130 15.16 14.59 -15.13
CA SER A 130 15.69 15.06 -13.85
C SER A 130 17.18 14.71 -13.67
N ASP A 131 17.77 14.04 -14.66
CA ASP A 131 19.15 13.62 -14.59
C ASP A 131 20.09 14.80 -14.83
N LYS A 132 21.07 14.94 -13.93
CA LYS A 132 22.08 15.99 -13.99
C LYS A 132 23.15 15.71 -15.06
N ASP A 133 23.34 14.45 -15.45
CA ASP A 133 24.41 14.04 -16.35
C ASP A 133 24.12 14.49 -17.77
N LEU A 134 22.84 14.62 -18.14
CA LEU A 134 22.42 15.21 -19.42
C LEU A 134 22.67 16.74 -19.51
N MET A 135 23.07 17.40 -18.41
CA MET A 135 23.44 18.82 -18.43
C MET A 135 24.68 19.12 -19.28
N GLN A 136 25.52 18.12 -19.58
CA GLN A 136 26.64 18.22 -20.49
C GLN A 136 26.22 18.52 -21.95
N LEU A 137 24.96 18.27 -22.31
CA LEU A 137 24.43 18.50 -23.67
C LEU A 137 23.90 19.91 -23.89
N ILE A 138 23.73 20.69 -22.82
CA ILE A 138 23.12 22.03 -22.89
C ILE A 138 23.99 22.96 -23.73
N ASN A 139 23.33 23.62 -24.74
CA ASN A 139 23.90 24.65 -25.58
C ASN A 139 22.79 25.57 -26.12
N ASP A 140 23.07 26.43 -27.09
CA ASP A 140 22.07 27.37 -27.64
C ASP A 140 20.82 26.69 -28.22
N ARG A 141 20.94 25.43 -28.69
CA ARG A 141 19.87 24.65 -29.32
C ARG A 141 19.29 23.55 -28.43
N VAL A 142 20.05 23.06 -27.47
CA VAL A 142 19.64 21.98 -26.56
C VAL A 142 19.46 22.52 -25.17
N PHE A 143 18.28 22.25 -24.57
CA PHE A 143 17.99 22.59 -23.18
C PHE A 143 17.23 21.47 -22.49
N LEU A 144 17.36 21.38 -21.17
CA LEU A 144 16.60 20.44 -20.35
C LEU A 144 15.31 21.10 -19.82
N TYR A 145 14.33 20.27 -19.52
CA TYR A 145 13.06 20.70 -18.95
C TYR A 145 12.68 19.83 -17.74
N ASP A 146 12.50 20.46 -16.57
CA ASP A 146 11.99 19.80 -15.38
C ASP A 146 10.45 19.75 -15.44
N GLY A 147 9.88 18.61 -15.76
CA GLY A 147 8.43 18.41 -15.92
C GLY A 147 7.61 18.65 -14.64
N MET A 148 8.20 18.55 -13.44
CA MET A 148 7.49 18.84 -12.18
C MET A 148 7.49 20.32 -11.82
N LYS A 149 8.59 20.99 -12.06
CA LYS A 149 8.72 22.43 -11.75
C LYS A 149 8.26 23.29 -12.91
N SER A 150 7.95 22.68 -14.05
CA SER A 150 7.53 23.34 -15.30
C SER A 150 8.52 24.45 -15.71
N ARG A 151 9.83 24.19 -15.62
CA ARG A 151 10.85 25.18 -15.96
C ARG A 151 11.94 24.61 -16.87
N GLU A 152 12.46 25.48 -17.72
CA GLU A 152 13.66 25.19 -18.52
C GLU A 152 14.91 25.25 -17.63
N ILE A 153 15.89 24.41 -17.97
CA ILE A 153 17.22 24.35 -17.38
C ILE A 153 18.21 24.68 -18.50
N ARG A 154 18.97 25.74 -18.32
CA ARG A 154 19.90 26.29 -19.31
C ARG A 154 21.31 26.51 -18.71
N GLU A 155 22.22 27.12 -19.46
CA GLU A 155 23.62 27.29 -19.05
C GLU A 155 23.78 27.89 -17.64
N HIS A 156 22.95 28.87 -17.26
CA HIS A 156 23.07 29.49 -15.93
C HIS A 156 22.77 28.51 -14.79
N ASP A 157 21.85 27.55 -14.99
CA ASP A 157 21.54 26.52 -14.00
C ASP A 157 22.70 25.52 -13.85
N VAL A 158 23.44 25.26 -14.95
CA VAL A 158 24.65 24.44 -14.93
C VAL A 158 25.75 25.14 -14.13
N LEU A 159 25.94 26.45 -14.35
CA LEU A 159 26.88 27.26 -13.61
C LEU A 159 26.54 27.29 -12.12
N GLU A 160 25.24 27.41 -11.75
CA GLU A 160 24.80 27.35 -10.37
C GLU A 160 25.07 25.96 -9.74
N LYS A 161 24.86 24.88 -10.49
CA LYS A 161 24.93 23.50 -9.97
C LYS A 161 26.35 22.95 -9.93
N PHE A 162 27.12 23.11 -11.02
CA PHE A 162 28.45 22.53 -11.19
C PHE A 162 29.58 23.56 -11.03
N GLY A 163 29.28 24.85 -11.06
CA GLY A 163 30.27 25.92 -11.00
C GLY A 163 31.08 26.11 -12.28
N VAL A 164 30.68 25.48 -13.39
CA VAL A 164 31.36 25.49 -14.68
C VAL A 164 30.36 25.55 -15.84
N LYS A 165 30.84 25.81 -17.06
CA LYS A 165 30.01 25.76 -18.29
C LYS A 165 29.58 24.32 -18.63
N PRO A 166 28.49 24.12 -19.39
CA PRO A 166 28.05 22.79 -19.84
C PRO A 166 29.15 21.95 -20.49
N SER A 167 30.00 22.54 -21.32
CA SER A 167 31.12 21.87 -21.98
C SER A 167 32.22 21.33 -21.05
N GLN A 168 32.19 21.76 -19.76
CA GLN A 168 33.18 21.39 -18.73
C GLN A 168 32.58 20.42 -17.68
N VAL A 169 31.31 20.07 -17.79
CA VAL A 169 30.62 19.20 -16.82
C VAL A 169 31.30 17.82 -16.76
N ILE A 170 31.67 17.26 -17.90
CA ILE A 170 32.39 16.00 -18.00
C ILE A 170 33.68 16.03 -17.18
N ASP A 171 34.49 17.09 -17.31
CA ASP A 171 35.79 17.20 -16.63
C ASP A 171 35.62 17.36 -15.11
N VAL A 172 34.60 18.11 -14.67
CA VAL A 172 34.27 18.24 -13.24
C VAL A 172 33.79 16.89 -12.67
N GLN A 173 32.90 16.18 -13.38
CA GLN A 173 32.42 14.87 -12.94
C GLN A 173 33.53 13.82 -12.95
N SER A 174 34.50 13.91 -13.87
CA SER A 174 35.68 13.05 -13.90
C SER A 174 36.55 13.16 -12.65
N LEU A 175 36.62 14.35 -12.08
CA LEU A 175 37.38 14.63 -10.86
C LEU A 175 36.57 14.31 -9.59
N MET A 176 35.30 14.74 -9.52
CA MET A 176 34.49 14.55 -8.31
C MET A 176 33.89 13.15 -8.15
N GLY A 177 33.78 12.40 -9.25
CA GLY A 177 33.07 11.13 -9.30
C GLY A 177 31.56 11.26 -9.12
N ASP A 178 30.87 10.12 -9.08
CA ASP A 178 29.46 10.02 -8.72
C ASP A 178 29.20 8.78 -7.85
N SER A 179 28.85 8.99 -6.59
CA SER A 179 28.53 7.91 -5.67
C SER A 179 27.23 7.19 -6.02
N THR A 180 26.33 7.82 -6.79
CA THR A 180 25.06 7.20 -7.20
C THR A 180 25.30 6.10 -8.22
N ASP A 181 26.19 6.34 -9.16
CA ASP A 181 26.53 5.42 -10.25
C ASP A 181 27.86 4.70 -10.04
N ASN A 182 28.42 4.87 -8.85
CA ASN A 182 29.70 4.28 -8.49
C ASN A 182 30.85 4.68 -9.43
N VAL A 183 30.83 5.95 -9.89
CA VAL A 183 31.94 6.55 -10.64
C VAL A 183 33.01 6.98 -9.65
N PRO A 184 34.25 6.48 -9.75
CA PRO A 184 35.25 6.61 -8.68
C PRO A 184 35.74 8.05 -8.45
N GLY A 185 35.95 8.83 -9.49
CA GLY A 185 36.56 10.15 -9.38
C GLY A 185 37.97 10.13 -8.83
N VAL A 186 38.44 11.28 -8.32
CA VAL A 186 39.68 11.46 -7.57
C VAL A 186 39.37 11.51 -6.08
N HIS A 187 39.84 10.53 -5.35
CA HIS A 187 39.55 10.45 -3.90
C HIS A 187 39.97 11.74 -3.15
N GLY A 188 39.04 12.37 -2.46
CA GLY A 188 39.24 13.61 -1.70
C GLY A 188 39.04 14.89 -2.50
N ILE A 189 38.67 14.82 -3.78
CA ILE A 189 38.26 15.97 -4.62
C ILE A 189 36.74 16.03 -4.68
N GLY A 190 36.14 16.95 -3.98
CA GLY A 190 34.70 17.19 -4.01
C GLY A 190 34.29 18.23 -5.07
N PRO A 191 32.95 18.46 -5.29
CA PRO A 191 32.43 19.28 -6.36
C PRO A 191 33.03 20.71 -6.44
N LYS A 192 33.15 21.41 -5.31
CA LYS A 192 33.70 22.77 -5.29
C LYS A 192 35.16 22.80 -5.78
N LYS A 193 35.98 21.85 -5.33
CA LYS A 193 37.38 21.80 -5.68
C LYS A 193 37.59 21.33 -7.12
N ALA A 194 36.76 20.41 -7.60
CA ALA A 194 36.77 20.02 -9.01
C ALA A 194 36.44 21.22 -9.93
N ALA A 195 35.40 21.98 -9.57
CA ALA A 195 35.03 23.19 -10.31
C ALA A 195 36.14 24.27 -10.29
N GLU A 196 36.78 24.51 -9.15
CA GLU A 196 37.91 25.44 -9.05
C GLU A 196 39.08 25.05 -9.99
N LEU A 197 39.41 23.77 -9.99
CA LEU A 197 40.48 23.22 -10.81
C LEU A 197 40.16 23.36 -12.32
N ILE A 198 38.95 22.97 -12.74
CA ILE A 198 38.54 23.03 -14.13
C ILE A 198 38.36 24.48 -14.60
N ASN A 199 37.86 25.37 -13.77
CA ASN A 199 37.82 26.82 -14.12
C ASN A 199 39.22 27.40 -14.29
N ARG A 200 40.23 26.94 -13.52
CA ARG A 200 41.62 27.42 -13.65
C ARG A 200 42.33 26.84 -14.87
N PHE A 201 42.19 25.53 -15.13
CA PHE A 201 42.93 24.82 -16.14
C PHE A 201 42.14 24.54 -17.43
N GLY A 202 40.83 24.77 -17.42
CA GLY A 202 39.95 24.62 -18.59
C GLY A 202 39.45 23.19 -18.79
N THR A 203 40.34 22.21 -18.87
CA THR A 203 40.03 20.79 -19.13
C THR A 203 40.84 19.85 -18.23
N LEU A 204 40.41 18.60 -18.08
CA LEU A 204 41.11 17.55 -17.37
C LEU A 204 42.53 17.31 -17.93
N ASP A 205 42.68 17.28 -19.24
CA ASP A 205 43.97 17.06 -19.91
C ASP A 205 44.95 18.20 -19.63
N ASN A 206 44.46 19.43 -19.69
CA ASN A 206 45.29 20.60 -19.41
C ASN A 206 45.67 20.68 -17.90
N LEU A 207 44.75 20.29 -16.99
CA LEU A 207 45.04 20.16 -15.57
C LEU A 207 46.22 19.23 -15.33
N TYR A 208 46.19 18.02 -15.92
CA TYR A 208 47.27 17.05 -15.71
C TYR A 208 48.58 17.43 -16.47
N SER A 209 48.50 18.25 -17.50
CA SER A 209 49.68 18.80 -18.20
C SER A 209 50.39 19.88 -17.40
N HIS A 210 49.64 20.54 -16.49
CA HIS A 210 50.14 21.63 -15.64
C HIS A 210 50.02 21.28 -14.13
N ILE A 211 50.15 19.98 -13.81
CA ILE A 211 49.92 19.46 -12.44
C ILE A 211 50.86 20.09 -11.41
N ASP A 212 52.06 20.47 -11.82
CA ASP A 212 53.09 21.12 -11.01
C ASP A 212 52.73 22.55 -10.57
N GLU A 213 51.82 23.21 -11.31
CA GLU A 213 51.30 24.53 -10.95
C GLU A 213 50.30 24.55 -9.79
N ILE A 214 49.93 23.38 -9.30
CA ILE A 214 49.00 23.24 -8.15
C ILE A 214 49.81 23.45 -6.87
N GLU A 215 49.62 24.62 -6.23
CA GLU A 215 50.37 25.01 -5.03
C GLU A 215 50.14 24.11 -3.83
N ASN A 216 48.92 23.61 -3.68
CA ASN A 216 48.56 22.72 -2.57
C ASN A 216 49.08 21.32 -2.84
N GLU A 217 50.18 20.97 -2.18
CA GLU A 217 50.89 19.69 -2.31
C GLU A 217 49.94 18.49 -2.08
N ARG A 218 49.08 18.56 -1.08
CA ARG A 218 48.11 17.49 -0.78
C ARG A 218 47.15 17.26 -1.96
N THR A 219 46.63 18.31 -2.57
CA THR A 219 45.75 18.24 -3.74
C THR A 219 46.48 17.69 -4.95
N ARG A 220 47.71 18.14 -5.18
CA ARG A 220 48.56 17.69 -6.28
C ARG A 220 48.84 16.17 -6.15
N ASN A 221 49.22 15.69 -4.98
CA ASN A 221 49.48 14.28 -4.73
C ASN A 221 48.21 13.42 -4.94
N MET A 222 47.04 13.87 -4.44
CA MET A 222 45.76 13.19 -4.68
C MET A 222 45.42 13.03 -6.16
N LEU A 223 45.67 14.08 -6.98
CA LEU A 223 45.47 14.04 -8.44
C LEU A 223 46.46 13.09 -9.12
N ILE A 224 47.72 13.10 -8.74
CA ILE A 224 48.76 12.21 -9.29
C ILE A 224 48.44 10.76 -8.99
N GLU A 225 48.14 10.43 -7.74
CA GLU A 225 47.84 9.07 -7.26
C GLU A 225 46.57 8.48 -7.88
N ASN A 226 45.59 9.31 -8.21
CA ASN A 226 44.30 8.89 -8.75
C ASN A 226 44.12 9.26 -10.22
N ARG A 227 45.19 9.53 -10.97
CA ARG A 227 45.13 9.96 -12.37
C ARG A 227 44.37 8.98 -13.24
N GLU A 228 44.65 7.71 -13.12
CA GLU A 228 43.98 6.65 -13.90
C GLU A 228 42.47 6.62 -13.63
N MET A 229 42.09 6.73 -12.35
CA MET A 229 40.67 6.78 -11.96
C MET A 229 39.94 8.02 -12.49
N ALA A 230 40.58 9.17 -12.61
CA ALA A 230 40.02 10.35 -13.25
C ALA A 230 39.72 10.11 -14.74
N TYR A 231 40.59 9.44 -15.46
CA TYR A 231 40.38 9.11 -16.89
C TYR A 231 39.34 7.99 -17.08
N ILE A 232 39.31 6.98 -16.22
CA ILE A 232 38.22 5.98 -16.20
C ILE A 232 36.90 6.69 -15.93
N SER A 233 36.84 7.56 -14.93
CA SER A 233 35.64 8.33 -14.60
C SER A 233 35.18 9.17 -15.80
N ARG A 234 36.11 9.80 -16.53
CA ARG A 234 35.79 10.54 -17.75
C ARG A 234 35.11 9.66 -18.80
N GLN A 235 35.61 8.45 -19.02
CA GLN A 235 34.99 7.51 -19.96
C GLN A 235 33.58 7.10 -19.51
N LEU A 236 33.36 6.94 -18.22
CA LEU A 236 32.05 6.54 -17.63
C LEU A 236 30.99 7.66 -17.71
N VAL A 237 31.41 8.92 -17.50
CA VAL A 237 30.47 10.07 -17.48
C VAL A 237 30.24 10.68 -18.85
N THR A 238 31.09 10.39 -19.85
CA THR A 238 30.93 10.88 -21.22
C THR A 238 29.81 10.13 -21.91
N LEU A 239 28.80 10.86 -22.38
CA LEU A 239 27.71 10.28 -23.13
C LEU A 239 28.13 9.96 -24.56
N LYS A 240 27.70 8.78 -25.06
CA LYS A 240 27.90 8.37 -26.43
C LYS A 240 26.95 9.13 -27.37
N THR A 241 27.44 9.69 -28.45
CA THR A 241 26.68 10.51 -29.40
C THR A 241 26.62 9.92 -30.83
N ASP A 242 27.08 8.66 -30.97
CA ASP A 242 27.17 7.92 -32.19
C ASP A 242 26.53 6.54 -32.15
N VAL A 243 25.45 6.43 -31.31
CA VAL A 243 24.66 5.19 -31.26
C VAL A 243 24.02 4.92 -32.60
N ASP A 244 24.13 3.68 -33.07
CA ASP A 244 23.48 3.25 -34.31
C ASP A 244 21.95 3.28 -34.17
N LEU A 245 21.33 4.18 -34.93
CA LEU A 245 19.88 4.39 -34.97
C LEU A 245 19.31 4.14 -36.38
N ASP A 246 19.97 3.25 -37.15
CA ASP A 246 19.60 2.96 -38.56
C ASP A 246 18.12 2.58 -38.68
N GLY A 247 17.43 3.22 -39.61
CA GLY A 247 15.99 3.04 -39.86
C GLY A 247 15.07 3.88 -39.00
N LEU A 248 15.59 4.71 -38.08
CA LEU A 248 14.77 5.63 -37.29
C LEU A 248 14.38 6.87 -38.12
N THR A 249 13.10 7.03 -38.40
CA THR A 249 12.51 8.24 -38.97
C THR A 249 11.67 8.95 -37.91
N ILE A 250 12.10 10.13 -37.49
CA ILE A 250 11.34 10.94 -36.52
C ILE A 250 10.33 11.80 -37.28
N THR A 251 9.03 11.54 -37.03
CA THR A 251 7.91 12.27 -37.63
C THR A 251 7.28 13.22 -36.61
N PRO A 252 6.56 14.26 -37.08
CA PRO A 252 5.73 15.08 -36.15
C PRO A 252 4.75 14.24 -35.32
N LEU A 253 4.43 14.67 -34.09
CA LEU A 253 3.53 13.97 -33.19
C LEU A 253 2.12 13.85 -33.78
N SER A 254 1.65 12.62 -33.97
CA SER A 254 0.27 12.29 -34.30
C SER A 254 -0.40 11.71 -33.06
N PHE A 255 -1.00 12.57 -32.22
CA PHE A 255 -1.59 12.14 -30.97
C PHE A 255 -2.91 11.41 -31.16
N ASN A 256 -2.98 10.14 -30.80
CA ASN A 256 -4.17 9.30 -30.88
C ASN A 256 -5.03 9.46 -29.64
N LYS A 257 -5.94 10.46 -29.65
CA LYS A 257 -6.83 10.75 -28.52
C LYS A 257 -7.78 9.60 -28.17
N PRO A 258 -8.46 8.93 -29.12
CA PRO A 258 -9.32 7.78 -28.80
C PRO A 258 -8.59 6.68 -28.06
N ALA A 259 -7.45 6.20 -28.60
CA ALA A 259 -6.66 5.17 -27.92
C ALA A 259 -6.10 5.62 -26.57
N ALA A 260 -5.70 6.90 -26.43
CA ALA A 260 -5.26 7.46 -25.16
C ALA A 260 -6.38 7.44 -24.10
N LEU A 261 -7.61 7.74 -24.49
CA LEU A 261 -8.76 7.70 -23.57
C LEU A 261 -9.12 6.27 -23.17
N GLU A 262 -9.14 5.35 -24.12
CA GLU A 262 -9.34 3.92 -23.89
C GLU A 262 -8.27 3.38 -22.94
N PHE A 263 -7.00 3.61 -23.22
CA PHE A 263 -5.90 3.21 -22.34
C PHE A 263 -6.04 3.74 -20.92
N MET A 264 -6.41 5.03 -20.75
CA MET A 264 -6.56 5.61 -19.40
C MET A 264 -7.80 5.10 -18.66
N ARG A 265 -8.86 4.75 -19.37
CA ARG A 265 -10.10 4.22 -18.77
C ARG A 265 -9.98 2.74 -18.45
N ASP A 266 -9.44 1.96 -19.37
CA ASP A 266 -9.52 0.50 -19.35
C ASP A 266 -8.25 -0.17 -18.82
N THR A 267 -7.06 0.37 -19.15
CA THR A 267 -5.79 -0.19 -18.68
C THR A 267 -5.30 0.45 -17.38
N VAL A 268 -5.40 1.78 -17.26
CA VAL A 268 -4.93 2.51 -16.06
C VAL A 268 -6.06 2.69 -15.04
N GLU A 269 -7.33 2.56 -15.45
CA GLU A 269 -8.53 2.81 -14.63
C GLU A 269 -8.53 4.20 -13.96
N SER A 270 -8.01 5.21 -14.62
CA SER A 270 -7.89 6.55 -14.08
C SER A 270 -8.83 7.56 -14.76
N ALA A 271 -10.01 7.75 -14.18
CA ALA A 271 -10.96 8.79 -14.62
C ALA A 271 -10.32 10.20 -14.61
N THR A 272 -9.41 10.46 -13.67
CA THR A 272 -8.71 11.74 -13.55
C THR A 272 -7.79 11.98 -14.73
N LEU A 273 -7.01 10.99 -15.18
CA LEU A 273 -6.15 11.10 -16.35
C LEU A 273 -6.96 11.17 -17.64
N ALA A 274 -8.04 10.41 -17.77
CA ALA A 274 -8.95 10.48 -18.91
C ALA A 274 -9.58 11.88 -19.03
N ALA A 275 -10.11 12.45 -17.95
CA ALA A 275 -10.63 13.82 -17.93
C ALA A 275 -9.54 14.86 -18.26
N LYS A 276 -8.31 14.62 -17.83
CA LYS A 276 -7.16 15.48 -18.16
C LYS A 276 -6.85 15.45 -19.65
N ILE A 277 -6.90 14.28 -20.30
CA ILE A 277 -6.75 14.15 -21.76
C ILE A 277 -7.87 14.90 -22.47
N GLU A 278 -9.12 14.72 -22.08
CA GLU A 278 -10.25 15.44 -22.68
C GLU A 278 -10.07 16.95 -22.65
N LYS A 279 -9.60 17.47 -21.52
CA LYS A 279 -9.33 18.90 -21.30
C LYS A 279 -8.12 19.43 -22.09
N LEU A 280 -7.04 18.67 -22.13
CA LEU A 280 -5.76 19.12 -22.73
C LEU A 280 -5.73 18.97 -24.25
N PHE A 281 -6.49 18.03 -24.81
CA PHE A 281 -6.52 17.73 -26.25
C PHE A 281 -7.95 17.93 -26.81
N PRO A 282 -8.41 19.21 -26.99
CA PRO A 282 -9.72 19.49 -27.61
C PRO A 282 -9.75 19.02 -29.06
N SER A 283 -10.92 18.61 -29.56
CA SER A 283 -11.14 17.96 -30.86
C SER A 283 -10.63 18.75 -32.07
N ASP A 284 -10.51 20.06 -31.92
CA ASP A 284 -10.17 20.96 -33.05
C ASP A 284 -8.67 21.08 -33.34
N LYS A 285 -7.81 20.52 -32.48
CA LYS A 285 -6.33 20.66 -32.60
C LYS A 285 -5.63 19.48 -33.28
N PHE A 286 -6.25 18.31 -33.31
CA PHE A 286 -5.63 17.09 -33.80
C PHE A 286 -6.58 16.39 -34.78
N ASN A 287 -6.30 16.44 -36.09
CA ASN A 287 -7.13 15.86 -37.13
C ASN A 287 -7.24 14.33 -37.00
N SER A 288 -8.47 13.82 -37.01
CA SER A 288 -8.82 12.41 -36.87
C SER A 288 -8.81 11.61 -38.18
N GLU A 289 -8.27 12.13 -39.28
CA GLU A 289 -8.23 11.42 -40.58
C GLU A 289 -6.86 10.75 -40.77
N SER A 290 -6.88 9.41 -40.89
CA SER A 290 -5.77 8.48 -41.10
C SER A 290 -4.73 8.34 -40.00
N ILE A 291 -5.07 7.61 -38.94
CA ILE A 291 -4.10 7.12 -37.96
C ILE A 291 -3.35 5.94 -38.58
N VAL A 292 -2.17 6.20 -39.12
CA VAL A 292 -1.18 5.15 -39.44
C VAL A 292 -0.46 4.87 -38.13
N PRO A 293 -0.50 3.64 -37.57
CA PRO A 293 0.32 3.31 -36.40
C PRO A 293 1.77 3.66 -36.72
N PRO A 294 2.54 4.19 -35.75
CA PRO A 294 3.94 4.50 -35.99
C PRO A 294 4.65 3.25 -36.52
N PRO A 295 5.51 3.35 -37.51
CA PRO A 295 6.23 2.21 -38.05
C PRO A 295 6.99 1.50 -36.91
N ALA A 296 6.99 0.17 -36.93
CA ALA A 296 7.79 -0.60 -35.96
C ALA A 296 9.27 -0.28 -36.19
N TYR A 297 9.89 0.44 -35.28
CA TYR A 297 11.30 0.81 -35.37
C TYR A 297 12.18 -0.35 -34.92
N PRO A 298 13.38 -0.55 -35.53
CA PRO A 298 14.40 -1.43 -34.97
C PRO A 298 14.66 -1.01 -33.52
N GLY A 299 14.46 -1.91 -32.54
CA GLY A 299 14.56 -1.59 -31.10
C GLY A 299 13.27 -1.14 -30.42
N SER A 300 12.10 -1.09 -31.11
CA SER A 300 10.80 -0.82 -30.46
C SER A 300 10.29 -2.00 -29.62
N GLN A 301 10.84 -3.20 -29.78
CA GLN A 301 10.62 -4.35 -28.90
C GLN A 301 11.57 -4.24 -27.71
N CYS A 302 11.19 -3.49 -26.69
CA CYS A 302 11.87 -3.62 -25.39
C CYS A 302 11.69 -5.06 -24.90
N PRO A 303 12.78 -5.74 -24.46
CA PRO A 303 12.65 -7.06 -23.87
C PRO A 303 11.62 -7.02 -22.74
N THR A 304 10.68 -7.94 -22.75
CA THR A 304 9.73 -8.13 -21.66
C THR A 304 10.41 -8.75 -20.44
N ASP A 305 11.62 -9.31 -20.65
CA ASP A 305 12.41 -9.98 -19.63
C ASP A 305 13.72 -9.22 -19.39
N ILE A 306 13.81 -8.56 -18.23
CA ILE A 306 15.09 -8.13 -17.67
C ILE A 306 15.68 -9.36 -16.99
N GLU A 307 16.54 -10.11 -17.70
CA GLU A 307 17.29 -11.22 -17.11
C GLU A 307 18.11 -10.72 -15.92
N SER A 308 17.81 -11.24 -14.73
CA SER A 308 18.65 -11.08 -13.55
C SER A 308 19.92 -11.94 -13.74
N PRO A 309 21.14 -11.43 -13.46
CA PRO A 309 22.34 -12.24 -13.48
C PRO A 309 22.23 -13.35 -12.43
N ALA A 310 22.48 -14.57 -12.84
CA ALA A 310 22.40 -15.78 -12.08
C ALA A 310 23.11 -15.67 -10.73
N SER A 311 22.33 -15.71 -9.65
CA SER A 311 22.86 -15.94 -8.30
C SER A 311 23.40 -17.38 -8.21
N THR A 312 24.65 -17.46 -7.83
CA THR A 312 25.42 -18.69 -7.57
C THR A 312 24.63 -19.69 -6.71
N LYS A 313 24.48 -20.88 -7.30
CA LYS A 313 24.28 -22.19 -6.64
C LYS A 313 23.41 -22.22 -5.37
N LYS A 314 22.10 -22.37 -5.56
CA LYS A 314 21.26 -23.18 -4.66
C LYS A 314 20.86 -24.46 -5.40
N GLN A 315 20.88 -25.56 -4.63
CA GLN A 315 20.65 -26.92 -5.07
C GLN A 315 19.43 -27.06 -6.00
N LYS A 316 19.64 -27.75 -7.13
CA LYS A 316 18.58 -28.25 -7.98
C LYS A 316 17.70 -29.23 -7.20
N THR A 317 16.57 -28.74 -6.69
CA THR A 317 15.40 -29.58 -6.57
C THR A 317 14.72 -29.54 -7.93
N SER A 318 14.55 -30.69 -8.54
CA SER A 318 13.87 -30.88 -9.79
C SER A 318 12.39 -30.52 -9.62
N SER A 319 12.02 -29.24 -9.91
CA SER A 319 10.62 -28.86 -10.04
C SER A 319 10.14 -29.29 -11.43
N HIS A 320 9.31 -30.30 -11.50
CA HIS A 320 8.42 -30.51 -12.63
C HIS A 320 7.57 -29.23 -12.75
N LYS A 321 7.64 -28.53 -13.88
CA LYS A 321 6.68 -27.48 -14.22
C LYS A 321 5.33 -28.16 -14.40
N GLN A 322 4.53 -28.24 -13.35
CA GLN A 322 3.13 -28.62 -13.44
C GLN A 322 2.40 -27.51 -14.22
N LYS A 323 1.71 -27.88 -15.30
CA LYS A 323 0.78 -26.96 -15.98
C LYS A 323 -0.40 -26.76 -15.03
N VAL A 324 -0.62 -25.55 -14.55
CA VAL A 324 -1.77 -25.19 -13.72
C VAL A 324 -2.99 -24.97 -14.62
N ALA A 325 -4.18 -25.39 -14.16
CA ALA A 325 -5.49 -25.12 -14.78
C ALA A 325 -5.53 -25.40 -16.30
N SER A 326 -4.94 -26.52 -16.73
CA SER A 326 -4.86 -26.84 -18.16
C SER A 326 -6.13 -27.50 -18.72
N GLU A 327 -7.01 -27.97 -17.84
CA GLU A 327 -8.25 -28.65 -18.19
C GLU A 327 -9.40 -28.18 -17.29
N PHE A 328 -10.60 -28.15 -17.84
CA PHE A 328 -11.80 -27.85 -17.06
C PHE A 328 -12.97 -28.73 -17.48
N ILE A 329 -13.87 -28.95 -16.54
CA ILE A 329 -15.08 -29.79 -16.72
C ILE A 329 -16.29 -28.90 -16.38
N VAL A 330 -17.33 -28.95 -17.22
CA VAL A 330 -18.63 -28.35 -16.89
C VAL A 330 -19.57 -29.46 -16.44
N ILE A 331 -20.05 -29.39 -15.22
CA ILE A 331 -20.94 -30.40 -14.61
C ILE A 331 -22.39 -29.93 -14.78
N ARG A 332 -23.13 -30.60 -15.62
CA ARG A 332 -24.52 -30.24 -15.95
C ARG A 332 -25.53 -31.29 -15.47
N THR A 333 -25.07 -32.48 -15.11
CA THR A 333 -25.91 -33.59 -14.68
C THR A 333 -25.46 -34.17 -13.34
N VAL A 334 -26.39 -34.81 -12.64
CA VAL A 334 -26.10 -35.50 -11.37
C VAL A 334 -25.03 -36.59 -11.55
N ALA A 335 -25.08 -37.33 -12.65
CA ALA A 335 -24.11 -38.38 -12.93
C ALA A 335 -22.68 -37.84 -13.12
N GLU A 336 -22.53 -36.71 -13.80
CA GLU A 336 -21.23 -35.99 -13.91
C GLU A 336 -20.73 -35.50 -12.56
N LEU A 337 -21.64 -34.98 -11.72
CA LEU A 337 -21.30 -34.53 -10.37
C LEU A 337 -20.82 -35.70 -9.50
N GLU A 338 -21.57 -36.81 -9.48
CA GLU A 338 -21.19 -38.00 -8.72
C GLU A 338 -19.86 -38.60 -9.21
N ASN A 339 -19.64 -38.61 -10.51
CA ASN A 339 -18.40 -39.08 -11.11
C ASN A 339 -17.21 -38.20 -10.65
N PHE A 340 -17.35 -36.85 -10.72
CA PHE A 340 -16.32 -35.93 -10.24
C PHE A 340 -16.04 -36.12 -8.75
N LEU A 341 -17.08 -36.17 -7.91
CA LEU A 341 -16.95 -36.31 -6.47
C LEU A 341 -16.35 -37.65 -6.04
N SER A 342 -16.52 -38.72 -6.85
CA SER A 342 -15.87 -40.03 -6.61
C SER A 342 -14.34 -39.96 -6.69
N GLY A 343 -13.79 -38.96 -7.38
CA GLY A 343 -12.35 -38.69 -7.48
C GLY A 343 -11.76 -37.95 -6.29
N VAL A 344 -12.57 -37.43 -5.37
CA VAL A 344 -12.12 -36.67 -4.20
C VAL A 344 -11.43 -37.59 -3.19
N LYS A 345 -10.18 -37.32 -2.84
CA LYS A 345 -9.41 -38.13 -1.88
C LYS A 345 -9.37 -37.49 -0.50
N SER A 346 -8.47 -36.55 -0.29
CA SER A 346 -8.19 -35.95 1.01
C SER A 346 -8.34 -34.40 1.01
N VAL A 347 -8.38 -33.79 -0.16
CA VAL A 347 -8.48 -32.33 -0.33
C VAL A 347 -9.43 -32.07 -1.49
N ILE A 348 -10.24 -31.02 -1.35
CA ILE A 348 -11.03 -30.42 -2.42
C ILE A 348 -10.93 -28.90 -2.30
N ALA A 349 -10.56 -28.22 -3.38
CA ALA A 349 -10.69 -26.77 -3.43
C ALA A 349 -12.10 -26.39 -3.89
N LEU A 350 -12.60 -25.27 -3.39
CA LEU A 350 -13.90 -24.70 -3.74
C LEU A 350 -13.79 -23.17 -3.91
N ASP A 351 -14.61 -22.67 -4.80
CA ASP A 351 -14.83 -21.25 -5.02
C ASP A 351 -16.26 -21.02 -5.48
N THR A 352 -16.83 -19.81 -5.30
CA THR A 352 -18.22 -19.51 -5.63
C THR A 352 -18.34 -18.29 -6.53
N GLU A 353 -19.06 -18.45 -7.64
CA GLU A 353 -19.49 -17.35 -8.49
C GLU A 353 -20.87 -16.85 -8.07
N THR A 354 -21.06 -15.52 -8.07
CA THR A 354 -22.18 -14.89 -7.38
C THR A 354 -22.92 -13.86 -8.22
N THR A 355 -24.16 -13.50 -7.81
CA THR A 355 -24.98 -12.47 -8.46
C THR A 355 -24.46 -11.06 -8.28
N GLY A 356 -23.52 -10.83 -7.35
CA GLY A 356 -22.91 -9.52 -7.07
C GLY A 356 -21.86 -9.63 -5.97
N LEU A 357 -21.48 -8.51 -5.37
CA LEU A 357 -20.38 -8.41 -4.39
C LEU A 357 -20.84 -8.30 -2.94
N ASN A 358 -22.15 -8.33 -2.67
CA ASN A 358 -22.67 -8.24 -1.30
C ASN A 358 -22.76 -9.62 -0.65
N PRO A 359 -21.85 -9.95 0.28
CA PRO A 359 -21.80 -11.28 0.86
C PRO A 359 -23.03 -11.66 1.70
N ILE A 360 -23.85 -10.68 2.12
CA ILE A 360 -25.03 -10.93 2.98
C ILE A 360 -26.25 -11.30 2.16
N THR A 361 -26.39 -10.75 0.94
CA THR A 361 -27.62 -10.85 0.16
C THR A 361 -27.50 -11.64 -1.13
N ASP A 362 -26.29 -11.71 -1.69
CA ASP A 362 -26.08 -12.31 -3.01
C ASP A 362 -26.14 -13.83 -2.97
N LYS A 363 -26.42 -14.40 -4.12
CA LYS A 363 -26.71 -15.83 -4.31
C LYS A 363 -25.67 -16.49 -5.21
N ILE A 364 -25.52 -17.80 -5.08
CA ILE A 364 -24.65 -18.61 -5.93
C ILE A 364 -25.17 -18.59 -7.37
N VAL A 365 -24.30 -18.25 -8.32
CA VAL A 365 -24.49 -18.44 -9.76
C VAL A 365 -23.90 -19.77 -10.20
N GLY A 366 -22.77 -20.16 -9.63
CA GLY A 366 -22.15 -21.45 -9.83
C GLY A 366 -21.15 -21.78 -8.73
N ILE A 367 -20.75 -23.02 -8.64
CA ILE A 367 -19.73 -23.52 -7.70
C ILE A 367 -18.59 -24.13 -8.50
N SER A 368 -17.37 -23.72 -8.21
CA SER A 368 -16.16 -24.30 -8.79
C SER A 368 -15.52 -25.25 -7.79
N LEU A 369 -15.01 -26.37 -8.28
CA LEU A 369 -14.34 -27.38 -7.48
C LEU A 369 -13.06 -27.83 -8.17
N ALA A 370 -12.02 -28.17 -7.40
CA ALA A 370 -10.83 -28.80 -7.93
C ALA A 370 -10.31 -29.88 -6.98
N THR A 371 -9.81 -30.97 -7.58
CA THR A 371 -9.16 -32.10 -6.88
C THR A 371 -7.67 -32.22 -7.25
N SER A 372 -7.21 -31.30 -8.09
CA SER A 372 -5.79 -31.12 -8.49
C SER A 372 -5.55 -29.70 -8.97
N GLY A 373 -4.28 -29.28 -9.00
CA GLY A 373 -3.90 -27.97 -9.56
C GLY A 373 -3.98 -27.91 -11.10
N THR A 374 -4.36 -28.97 -11.80
CA THR A 374 -4.38 -29.04 -13.27
C THR A 374 -5.77 -29.09 -13.88
N CYS A 375 -6.77 -29.49 -13.11
CA CYS A 375 -8.14 -29.66 -13.59
C CYS A 375 -9.15 -29.13 -12.57
N GLY A 376 -9.98 -28.20 -13.01
CA GLY A 376 -11.11 -27.67 -12.26
C GLY A 376 -12.44 -28.06 -12.87
N ALA A 377 -13.49 -28.05 -12.06
CA ALA A 377 -14.86 -28.31 -12.49
C ALA A 377 -15.75 -27.12 -12.13
N TYR A 378 -16.68 -26.78 -13.00
CA TYR A 378 -17.68 -25.74 -12.76
C TYR A 378 -19.09 -26.34 -12.78
N ILE A 379 -19.88 -26.04 -11.76
CA ILE A 379 -21.28 -26.46 -11.61
C ILE A 379 -22.13 -25.19 -11.80
N PRO A 380 -22.71 -24.94 -13.00
CA PRO A 380 -23.63 -23.84 -13.22
C PRO A 380 -24.96 -24.09 -12.50
N ILE A 381 -25.52 -23.03 -11.86
CA ILE A 381 -26.72 -23.14 -11.02
C ILE A 381 -27.76 -22.06 -11.35
N ARG A 382 -27.34 -20.79 -11.51
CA ARG A 382 -28.29 -19.67 -11.74
C ARG A 382 -27.85 -18.76 -12.87
N HIS A 383 -27.22 -19.30 -13.95
CA HIS A 383 -27.04 -18.50 -15.16
C HIS A 383 -28.40 -18.24 -15.80
N ARG A 384 -28.55 -17.04 -16.34
CA ARG A 384 -29.76 -16.55 -16.98
C ARG A 384 -29.54 -16.37 -18.49
N THR A 385 -30.60 -16.56 -19.29
CA THR A 385 -30.56 -16.17 -20.70
C THR A 385 -30.74 -14.65 -20.80
N ALA A 386 -29.84 -13.98 -21.51
CA ALA A 386 -29.99 -12.58 -21.86
C ALA A 386 -30.99 -12.46 -23.05
N ASP A 387 -32.26 -12.62 -22.80
CA ASP A 387 -33.26 -12.25 -23.79
C ASP A 387 -33.46 -10.72 -23.76
N ASN A 388 -33.13 -10.06 -24.86
CA ASN A 388 -33.27 -8.60 -25.05
C ASN A 388 -34.74 -8.12 -25.10
N ASP A 389 -35.69 -8.87 -24.58
CA ASP A 389 -37.09 -8.47 -24.54
C ASP A 389 -37.45 -7.88 -23.17
N LEU A 390 -37.81 -6.60 -23.17
CA LEU A 390 -38.20 -5.84 -21.98
C LEU A 390 -39.41 -6.44 -21.20
N PHE A 391 -40.06 -7.45 -21.74
CA PHE A 391 -41.32 -8.02 -21.24
C PHE A 391 -41.22 -9.49 -20.81
N THR A 392 -40.12 -10.16 -21.11
CA THR A 392 -39.85 -11.53 -20.62
C THR A 392 -39.01 -11.48 -19.33
N PRO A 393 -39.49 -12.10 -18.22
CA PRO A 393 -38.69 -12.18 -17.03
C PRO A 393 -37.43 -13.02 -17.33
N ASP A 394 -36.29 -12.57 -16.81
CA ASP A 394 -35.01 -13.31 -16.89
C ASP A 394 -35.20 -14.79 -16.54
N THR A 395 -35.07 -15.65 -17.55
CA THR A 395 -35.26 -17.09 -17.38
C THR A 395 -33.90 -17.76 -17.08
N ILE A 396 -33.91 -18.72 -16.18
CA ILE A 396 -32.73 -19.54 -15.89
C ILE A 396 -32.35 -20.28 -17.18
N ALA A 397 -31.07 -20.20 -17.55
CA ALA A 397 -30.55 -20.89 -18.72
C ALA A 397 -30.72 -22.40 -18.57
N PRO A 398 -30.99 -23.14 -19.68
CA PRO A 398 -31.13 -24.59 -19.64
C PRO A 398 -29.81 -25.27 -19.28
N ASP A 399 -29.89 -26.57 -19.00
CA ASP A 399 -28.74 -27.45 -18.75
C ASP A 399 -27.91 -27.05 -17.51
N GLN A 400 -28.59 -26.73 -16.41
CA GLN A 400 -27.99 -26.47 -15.11
C GLN A 400 -28.60 -27.36 -14.03
N LEU A 401 -27.83 -27.59 -12.96
CA LEU A 401 -28.34 -28.24 -11.76
C LEU A 401 -29.00 -27.24 -10.83
N ASP A 402 -30.10 -27.65 -10.16
CA ASP A 402 -30.67 -26.84 -9.10
C ASP A 402 -29.84 -26.91 -7.82
N ILE A 403 -29.86 -25.82 -7.04
CA ILE A 403 -29.03 -25.68 -5.84
C ILE A 403 -29.30 -26.75 -4.77
N GLU A 404 -30.54 -27.22 -4.64
CA GLU A 404 -30.88 -28.22 -3.64
C GLU A 404 -30.26 -29.58 -4.00
N THR A 405 -30.28 -29.94 -5.27
CA THR A 405 -29.61 -31.13 -5.80
C THR A 405 -28.09 -31.02 -5.60
N VAL A 406 -27.51 -29.92 -5.96
CA VAL A 406 -26.05 -29.67 -5.75
C VAL A 406 -25.71 -29.76 -4.27
N ARG A 407 -26.45 -29.07 -3.38
CA ARG A 407 -26.26 -29.11 -1.94
C ARG A 407 -26.31 -30.52 -1.39
N LYS A 408 -27.30 -31.31 -1.80
CA LYS A 408 -27.47 -32.70 -1.36
C LYS A 408 -26.25 -33.56 -1.68
N HIS A 409 -25.64 -33.38 -2.86
CA HIS A 409 -24.49 -34.21 -3.29
C HIS A 409 -23.17 -33.69 -2.73
N LEU A 410 -23.01 -32.37 -2.55
CA LEU A 410 -21.81 -31.79 -1.95
C LEU A 410 -21.75 -32.00 -0.44
N TRP A 411 -22.90 -32.06 0.24
CA TRP A 411 -22.98 -32.09 1.70
C TRP A 411 -22.16 -33.24 2.33
N PRO A 412 -22.19 -34.49 1.84
CA PRO A 412 -21.36 -35.56 2.38
C PRO A 412 -19.85 -35.28 2.26
N ILE A 413 -19.42 -34.60 1.22
CA ILE A 413 -18.01 -34.22 1.01
C ILE A 413 -17.64 -33.06 1.95
N PHE A 414 -18.48 -32.03 2.02
CA PHE A 414 -18.21 -30.83 2.83
C PHE A 414 -18.18 -31.14 4.34
N THR A 415 -18.95 -32.10 4.80
CA THR A 415 -18.98 -32.50 6.21
C THR A 415 -18.05 -33.68 6.55
N ASN A 416 -17.34 -34.22 5.56
CA ASN A 416 -16.41 -35.32 5.79
C ASN A 416 -15.16 -34.84 6.55
N PRO A 417 -14.86 -35.36 7.77
CA PRO A 417 -13.71 -34.94 8.56
C PRO A 417 -12.35 -35.35 7.97
N ASN A 418 -12.34 -36.25 6.97
CA ASN A 418 -11.12 -36.71 6.33
C ASN A 418 -10.79 -35.96 5.04
N ILE A 419 -11.62 -35.04 4.63
CA ILE A 419 -11.44 -34.21 3.43
C ILE A 419 -11.25 -32.74 3.85
N VAL A 420 -10.14 -32.14 3.52
CA VAL A 420 -9.91 -30.68 3.73
C VAL A 420 -10.60 -29.91 2.62
N LYS A 421 -11.42 -28.94 2.98
CA LYS A 421 -12.04 -27.97 2.06
C LYS A 421 -11.20 -26.72 2.04
N VAL A 422 -10.63 -26.42 0.89
CA VAL A 422 -9.71 -25.29 0.69
C VAL A 422 -10.39 -24.23 -0.15
N GLY A 423 -10.26 -22.97 0.22
CA GLY A 423 -10.69 -21.83 -0.58
C GLY A 423 -9.65 -20.72 -0.58
N HIS A 424 -9.93 -19.67 -1.33
CA HIS A 424 -9.15 -18.44 -1.32
C HIS A 424 -10.04 -17.29 -0.86
N ASN A 425 -9.83 -16.75 0.35
CA ASN A 425 -10.77 -15.85 1.03
C ASN A 425 -12.12 -16.58 1.31
N LEU A 426 -12.02 -17.80 1.80
CA LEU A 426 -13.12 -18.74 2.05
C LEU A 426 -14.25 -18.15 2.92
N LYS A 427 -13.96 -17.07 3.66
CA LYS A 427 -14.98 -16.32 4.40
C LYS A 427 -16.09 -15.80 3.49
N TYR A 428 -15.75 -15.30 2.30
CA TYR A 428 -16.72 -14.82 1.33
C TYR A 428 -17.60 -15.97 0.84
N ASP A 429 -17.00 -17.09 0.43
CA ASP A 429 -17.73 -18.26 -0.04
C ASP A 429 -18.67 -18.81 1.03
N PHE A 430 -18.25 -18.78 2.29
CA PHE A 430 -19.09 -19.22 3.40
C PHE A 430 -20.31 -18.33 3.62
N HIS A 431 -20.19 -17.01 3.43
CA HIS A 431 -21.36 -16.15 3.43
C HIS A 431 -22.35 -16.54 2.32
N ILE A 432 -21.84 -16.76 1.12
CA ILE A 432 -22.65 -17.10 -0.06
C ILE A 432 -23.30 -18.48 0.09
N LEU A 433 -22.55 -19.47 0.58
CA LEU A 433 -23.07 -20.81 0.87
C LEU A 433 -24.21 -20.75 1.92
N GLU A 434 -24.08 -19.95 2.99
CA GLU A 434 -25.17 -19.76 3.96
C GLU A 434 -26.39 -19.10 3.37
N ASN A 435 -26.26 -18.17 2.44
CA ASN A 435 -27.37 -17.54 1.74
C ASN A 435 -28.18 -18.56 0.95
N ASP A 436 -27.57 -19.67 0.53
CA ASP A 436 -28.20 -20.78 -0.18
C ASP A 436 -28.40 -22.04 0.70
N GLY A 437 -28.43 -21.88 2.01
CA GLY A 437 -28.90 -22.88 2.98
C GLY A 437 -27.89 -23.94 3.38
N PHE A 438 -26.59 -23.74 3.10
CA PHE A 438 -25.55 -24.59 3.69
C PHE A 438 -25.28 -24.18 5.15
N ASP A 439 -25.15 -25.14 6.05
CA ASP A 439 -24.69 -24.90 7.42
C ASP A 439 -23.15 -24.92 7.48
N THR A 440 -22.52 -23.77 7.20
CA THR A 440 -21.07 -23.67 7.13
C THR A 440 -20.36 -24.01 8.43
N SER A 441 -21.05 -24.01 9.57
CA SER A 441 -20.50 -24.42 10.86
C SER A 441 -20.07 -25.90 10.88
N LYS A 442 -20.66 -26.74 10.01
CA LYS A 442 -20.37 -28.15 9.86
C LYS A 442 -19.34 -28.46 8.77
N ILE A 443 -18.95 -27.48 7.96
CA ILE A 443 -17.94 -27.66 6.92
C ILE A 443 -16.54 -27.65 7.55
N ARG A 444 -16.03 -28.85 7.87
CA ARG A 444 -14.73 -29.03 8.55
C ARG A 444 -14.09 -30.35 8.10
N PRO A 445 -12.74 -30.46 8.07
CA PRO A 445 -11.75 -29.38 8.25
C PRO A 445 -11.71 -28.43 7.03
N ILE A 446 -11.22 -27.23 7.27
CA ILE A 446 -11.08 -26.19 6.25
C ILE A 446 -9.65 -25.66 6.21
N ASP A 447 -9.26 -25.03 5.08
CA ASP A 447 -8.04 -24.26 4.95
C ASP A 447 -8.26 -23.05 4.00
N ASP A 448 -7.41 -22.02 4.07
CA ASP A 448 -7.57 -20.79 3.28
C ASP A 448 -6.21 -20.34 2.74
N THR A 449 -6.04 -20.32 1.41
CA THR A 449 -4.78 -19.99 0.77
C THR A 449 -4.38 -18.51 0.90
N MET A 450 -5.33 -17.60 1.07
CA MET A 450 -5.04 -16.20 1.38
C MET A 450 -4.45 -16.05 2.80
N LEU A 451 -5.02 -16.75 3.78
CA LEU A 451 -4.50 -16.77 5.15
C LEU A 451 -3.17 -17.52 5.26
N LEU A 452 -2.99 -18.63 4.51
CA LEU A 452 -1.71 -19.34 4.41
C LEU A 452 -0.61 -18.41 3.87
N SER A 453 -0.89 -17.70 2.78
CA SER A 453 0.06 -16.73 2.22
C SER A 453 0.41 -15.63 3.22
N TYR A 454 -0.59 -15.11 3.94
CA TYR A 454 -0.37 -14.03 4.91
C TYR A 454 0.47 -14.47 6.11
N ILE A 455 0.22 -15.66 6.68
CA ILE A 455 1.01 -16.12 7.84
C ILE A 455 2.46 -16.45 7.46
N LEU A 456 2.70 -16.97 6.26
CA LEU A 456 4.04 -17.32 5.75
C LEU A 456 4.86 -16.10 5.34
N HIS A 457 4.22 -15.12 4.69
CA HIS A 457 4.94 -14.05 4.01
C HIS A 457 4.66 -12.65 4.56
N GLY A 458 3.75 -12.49 5.55
CA GLY A 458 3.37 -11.18 6.09
C GLY A 458 2.87 -10.26 4.99
N SER A 459 3.29 -9.00 5.00
CA SER A 459 2.89 -7.98 4.02
C SER A 459 3.92 -7.78 2.90
N LEU A 460 4.70 -8.80 2.54
CA LEU A 460 5.68 -8.74 1.43
C LEU A 460 5.02 -8.43 0.08
N HIS A 461 3.79 -8.86 -0.11
CA HIS A 461 2.99 -8.67 -1.32
C HIS A 461 1.50 -8.70 -0.96
N SER A 462 0.63 -8.41 -1.89
CA SER A 462 -0.79 -8.66 -1.72
C SER A 462 -1.06 -10.19 -1.71
N HIS A 463 -2.22 -10.57 -1.20
CA HIS A 463 -2.58 -11.98 -1.03
C HIS A 463 -3.76 -12.36 -1.93
N GLY A 464 -3.98 -11.61 -3.01
CA GLY A 464 -4.99 -11.94 -4.02
C GLY A 464 -4.59 -13.16 -4.86
N LEU A 465 -5.58 -13.93 -5.32
CA LEU A 465 -5.36 -15.18 -6.07
C LEU A 465 -4.47 -14.97 -7.29
N ASP A 466 -4.74 -13.92 -8.08
CA ASP A 466 -3.98 -13.58 -9.29
C ASP A 466 -2.51 -13.31 -9.01
N GLU A 467 -2.22 -12.51 -7.96
CA GLU A 467 -0.83 -12.20 -7.61
C GLU A 467 -0.08 -13.44 -7.11
N LEU A 468 -0.75 -14.27 -6.31
CA LEU A 468 -0.17 -15.52 -5.83
C LEU A 468 0.06 -16.51 -6.97
N ALA A 469 -0.86 -16.60 -7.94
CA ALA A 469 -0.71 -17.45 -9.13
C ALA A 469 0.52 -17.05 -9.96
N VAL A 470 0.68 -15.76 -10.25
CA VAL A 470 1.85 -15.24 -10.97
C VAL A 470 3.13 -15.52 -10.20
N LYS A 471 3.14 -15.22 -8.91
CA LYS A 471 4.35 -15.27 -8.08
C LYS A 471 4.84 -16.69 -7.80
N TYR A 472 3.93 -17.59 -7.45
CA TYR A 472 4.30 -18.93 -6.97
C TYR A 472 4.12 -20.03 -8.02
N LEU A 473 3.18 -19.85 -8.95
CA LEU A 473 2.88 -20.83 -9.98
C LEU A 473 3.40 -20.43 -11.37
N SER A 474 3.87 -19.17 -11.55
CA SER A 474 4.20 -18.58 -12.86
C SER A 474 3.01 -18.71 -13.83
N HIS A 475 1.80 -18.56 -13.31
CA HIS A 475 0.53 -18.68 -14.04
C HIS A 475 -0.19 -17.33 -14.01
N THR A 476 -0.75 -16.91 -15.15
CA THR A 476 -1.57 -15.71 -15.27
C THR A 476 -3.02 -16.14 -15.44
N ASN A 477 -3.87 -15.84 -14.47
CA ASN A 477 -5.28 -16.18 -14.48
C ASN A 477 -6.04 -15.43 -15.58
N ILE A 478 -7.17 -16.00 -15.99
CA ILE A 478 -8.15 -15.34 -16.83
C ILE A 478 -8.69 -14.13 -16.06
N SER A 479 -8.58 -12.94 -16.62
CA SER A 479 -9.06 -11.72 -15.93
C SER A 479 -10.59 -11.66 -15.93
N PHE A 480 -11.20 -11.37 -14.77
CA PHE A 480 -12.65 -11.14 -14.66
C PHE A 480 -13.15 -10.10 -15.65
N THR A 481 -12.40 -9.03 -15.87
CA THR A 481 -12.77 -7.96 -16.82
C THR A 481 -12.79 -8.45 -18.26
N SER A 482 -12.00 -9.45 -18.62
CA SER A 482 -11.98 -10.02 -19.99
C SER A 482 -13.25 -10.80 -20.34
N LEU A 483 -14.03 -11.20 -19.33
CA LEU A 483 -15.31 -11.88 -19.55
C LEU A 483 -16.43 -10.94 -20.05
N PHE A 484 -16.22 -9.62 -19.91
CA PHE A 484 -17.22 -8.59 -20.18
C PHE A 484 -16.71 -7.57 -21.21
N PRO A 485 -16.42 -7.98 -22.46
CA PRO A 485 -15.92 -7.07 -23.48
C PRO A 485 -16.91 -5.92 -23.74
N GLY A 486 -16.43 -4.67 -23.64
CA GLY A 486 -17.23 -3.46 -23.87
C GLY A 486 -18.04 -2.96 -22.67
N ILE A 487 -18.01 -3.66 -21.52
CA ILE A 487 -18.68 -3.21 -20.28
C ILE A 487 -17.65 -2.57 -19.36
N SER A 488 -17.70 -1.24 -19.24
CA SER A 488 -16.72 -0.45 -18.51
C SER A 488 -17.03 -0.27 -17.01
N ARG A 489 -18.29 -0.43 -16.59
CA ARG A 489 -18.69 -0.24 -15.18
C ARG A 489 -18.92 -1.58 -14.50
N ASP A 490 -18.33 -1.78 -13.33
CA ASP A 490 -18.48 -3.01 -12.54
C ASP A 490 -19.95 -3.28 -12.17
N ALA A 491 -20.72 -2.22 -11.91
CA ALA A 491 -22.16 -2.33 -11.63
C ALA A 491 -22.98 -2.93 -12.77
N ASP A 492 -22.46 -2.91 -14.00
CA ASP A 492 -23.12 -3.43 -15.20
C ASP A 492 -22.60 -4.84 -15.56
N ARG A 493 -21.62 -5.38 -14.81
CA ARG A 493 -21.04 -6.72 -15.01
C ARG A 493 -21.78 -7.74 -14.16
N HIS A 494 -22.65 -8.48 -14.79
CA HIS A 494 -23.48 -9.52 -14.16
C HIS A 494 -23.00 -10.90 -14.56
N PHE A 495 -22.32 -11.61 -13.63
CA PHE A 495 -21.77 -12.95 -13.91
C PHE A 495 -22.86 -13.95 -14.31
N ASP A 496 -24.04 -13.82 -13.76
CA ASP A 496 -25.21 -14.66 -14.05
C ASP A 496 -25.77 -14.49 -15.47
N LEU A 497 -25.39 -13.43 -16.20
CA LEU A 497 -25.71 -13.19 -17.59
C LEU A 497 -24.64 -13.73 -18.57
N LEU A 498 -23.50 -14.21 -18.06
CA LEU A 498 -22.49 -14.82 -18.92
C LEU A 498 -22.94 -16.17 -19.44
N ASN A 499 -22.55 -16.44 -20.68
CA ASN A 499 -22.70 -17.79 -21.23
C ASN A 499 -21.87 -18.78 -20.40
N ILE A 500 -22.44 -19.92 -20.04
CA ILE A 500 -21.76 -20.93 -19.18
C ILE A 500 -20.40 -21.35 -19.76
N ASN A 501 -20.27 -21.45 -21.09
CA ASN A 501 -19.00 -21.83 -21.72
C ASN A 501 -17.91 -20.72 -21.64
N VAL A 502 -18.30 -19.49 -21.36
CA VAL A 502 -17.38 -18.37 -21.11
C VAL A 502 -17.04 -18.28 -19.64
N ALA A 503 -18.01 -18.51 -18.76
CA ALA A 503 -17.84 -18.46 -17.31
C ALA A 503 -17.02 -19.65 -16.77
N ALA A 504 -17.27 -20.86 -17.30
CA ALA A 504 -16.71 -22.11 -16.78
C ALA A 504 -15.17 -22.18 -16.79
N PRO A 505 -14.45 -21.76 -17.84
CA PRO A 505 -12.98 -21.77 -17.82
C PRO A 505 -12.41 -20.89 -16.70
N TYR A 506 -12.96 -19.68 -16.53
CA TYR A 506 -12.56 -18.73 -15.49
C TYR A 506 -12.78 -19.34 -14.10
N ALA A 507 -14.00 -19.73 -13.81
CA ALA A 507 -14.40 -20.25 -12.50
C ALA A 507 -13.65 -21.54 -12.12
N ALA A 508 -13.48 -22.47 -13.08
CA ALA A 508 -12.72 -23.72 -12.85
C ALA A 508 -11.22 -23.46 -12.65
N GLU A 509 -10.67 -22.41 -13.28
CA GLU A 509 -9.29 -21.97 -13.08
C GLU A 509 -9.05 -21.52 -11.64
N ASP A 510 -9.94 -20.69 -11.08
CA ASP A 510 -9.77 -20.15 -9.72
C ASP A 510 -9.70 -21.27 -8.67
N ALA A 511 -10.56 -22.28 -8.76
CA ALA A 511 -10.49 -23.45 -7.89
C ALA A 511 -9.20 -24.27 -8.10
N SER A 512 -8.72 -24.44 -9.34
CA SER A 512 -7.48 -25.17 -9.64
C SER A 512 -6.24 -24.46 -9.15
N VAL A 513 -6.19 -23.15 -9.32
CA VAL A 513 -5.12 -22.28 -8.82
C VAL A 513 -5.09 -22.31 -7.30
N CYS A 514 -6.26 -22.20 -6.65
CA CYS A 514 -6.38 -22.33 -5.20
C CYS A 514 -5.82 -23.67 -4.70
N PHE A 515 -6.16 -24.77 -5.35
CA PHE A 515 -5.64 -26.12 -5.03
C PHE A 515 -4.12 -26.17 -5.17
N ALA A 516 -3.56 -25.66 -6.27
CA ALA A 516 -2.12 -25.66 -6.52
C ALA A 516 -1.35 -24.81 -5.50
N LEU A 517 -1.89 -23.65 -5.10
CA LEU A 517 -1.33 -22.81 -4.04
C LEU A 517 -1.33 -23.52 -2.68
N TYR A 518 -2.40 -24.24 -2.35
CA TYR A 518 -2.49 -25.03 -1.14
C TYR A 518 -1.40 -26.11 -1.08
N GLU A 519 -1.20 -26.85 -2.19
CA GLU A 519 -0.15 -27.90 -2.28
C GLU A 519 1.26 -27.35 -2.06
N LEU A 520 1.50 -26.08 -2.40
CA LEU A 520 2.78 -25.40 -2.16
C LEU A 520 2.91 -24.87 -0.73
N MET A 521 1.89 -24.14 -0.25
CA MET A 521 2.00 -23.35 0.98
C MET A 521 1.76 -24.20 2.24
N ARG A 522 0.89 -25.20 2.19
CA ARG A 522 0.61 -26.00 3.39
C ARG A 522 1.82 -26.78 3.88
N PRO A 523 2.61 -27.47 3.05
CA PRO A 523 3.86 -28.12 3.49
C PRO A 523 4.90 -27.14 4.03
N GLU A 524 4.96 -25.92 3.48
CA GLU A 524 5.84 -24.86 4.00
C GLU A 524 5.44 -24.47 5.42
N LEU A 525 4.16 -24.24 5.67
CA LEU A 525 3.64 -23.95 7.01
C LEU A 525 3.89 -25.12 7.97
N ASP A 526 3.69 -26.36 7.53
CA ASP A 526 3.88 -27.55 8.35
C ASP A 526 5.33 -27.74 8.79
N SER A 527 6.28 -27.15 8.04
CA SER A 527 7.72 -27.17 8.40
C SER A 527 8.08 -26.22 9.55
N ASP A 528 7.24 -25.23 9.87
CA ASP A 528 7.42 -24.29 10.98
C ASP A 528 6.34 -24.49 12.05
N GLU A 529 6.69 -25.21 13.12
CA GLU A 529 5.75 -25.54 14.19
C GLU A 529 5.13 -24.32 14.88
N LYS A 530 5.88 -23.23 14.99
CA LYS A 530 5.39 -22.00 15.64
C LYS A 530 4.34 -21.31 14.76
N LEU A 531 4.66 -21.11 13.49
CA LEU A 531 3.73 -20.50 12.54
C LEU A 531 2.49 -21.38 12.35
N ARG A 532 2.66 -22.70 12.21
CA ARG A 532 1.56 -23.65 12.12
C ARG A 532 0.63 -23.54 13.32
N LYS A 533 1.18 -23.53 14.54
CA LYS A 533 0.39 -23.39 15.77
C LYS A 533 -0.39 -22.07 15.77
N LEU A 534 0.26 -20.95 15.43
CA LEU A 534 -0.38 -19.65 15.36
C LEU A 534 -1.53 -19.63 14.34
N TYR A 535 -1.31 -20.20 13.16
CA TYR A 535 -2.31 -20.32 12.12
C TYR A 535 -3.51 -21.14 12.58
N GLU A 536 -3.27 -22.35 13.09
CA GLU A 536 -4.31 -23.31 13.47
C GLU A 536 -5.08 -22.92 14.75
N THR A 537 -4.48 -22.11 15.63
CA THR A 537 -5.12 -21.68 16.89
C THR A 537 -5.71 -20.28 16.84
N CYS A 538 -5.20 -19.39 15.98
CA CYS A 538 -5.61 -17.98 15.92
C CYS A 538 -6.22 -17.60 14.57
N ASP A 539 -5.46 -17.72 13.47
CA ASP A 539 -5.86 -17.10 12.21
C ASP A 539 -7.01 -17.84 11.51
N LEU A 540 -6.90 -19.17 11.36
CA LEU A 540 -7.91 -19.96 10.67
C LEU A 540 -9.22 -20.07 11.50
N PRO A 541 -9.22 -20.34 12.81
CA PRO A 541 -10.44 -20.40 13.60
C PRO A 541 -11.17 -19.06 13.71
N LEU A 542 -10.45 -17.95 13.56
CA LEU A 542 -11.05 -16.62 13.62
C LEU A 542 -11.93 -16.31 12.38
N MET A 543 -11.63 -16.87 11.22
CA MET A 543 -12.36 -16.60 9.98
C MET A 543 -13.88 -16.83 10.10
N PRO A 544 -14.39 -17.99 10.57
CA PRO A 544 -15.83 -18.20 10.72
C PRO A 544 -16.45 -17.34 11.85
N ILE A 545 -15.66 -16.86 12.80
CA ILE A 545 -16.12 -15.94 13.86
C ILE A 545 -16.38 -14.57 13.25
N LEU A 546 -15.42 -14.05 12.46
CA LEU A 546 -15.59 -12.79 11.76
C LEU A 546 -16.78 -12.83 10.81
N MET A 547 -16.95 -13.92 10.06
CA MET A 547 -18.12 -14.13 9.22
C MET A 547 -19.42 -13.98 10.01
N LYS A 548 -19.53 -14.61 11.20
CA LYS A 548 -20.71 -14.48 12.05
C LYS A 548 -20.90 -13.05 12.57
N MET A 549 -19.82 -12.36 12.97
CA MET A 549 -19.87 -10.96 13.37
C MET A 549 -20.39 -10.07 12.26
N GLU A 550 -19.92 -10.28 11.03
CA GLU A 550 -20.36 -9.57 9.83
C GLU A 550 -21.86 -9.81 9.58
N ARG A 551 -22.33 -11.05 9.70
CA ARG A 551 -23.75 -11.41 9.57
C ARG A 551 -24.61 -10.87 10.73
N ASN A 552 -24.09 -10.87 11.95
CA ASN A 552 -24.78 -10.28 13.10
C ASN A 552 -25.02 -8.77 12.90
N GLY A 553 -24.04 -8.07 12.35
CA GLY A 553 -24.05 -6.62 12.18
C GLY A 553 -24.23 -5.87 13.52
N VAL A 554 -24.24 -4.56 13.47
CA VAL A 554 -24.43 -3.68 14.62
C VAL A 554 -25.65 -2.80 14.42
N LEU A 555 -26.58 -2.80 15.37
CA LEU A 555 -27.80 -1.98 15.30
C LEU A 555 -27.45 -0.50 15.44
N VAL A 556 -28.04 0.34 14.57
CA VAL A 556 -27.80 1.78 14.55
C VAL A 556 -29.07 2.58 14.69
N ASN A 557 -29.07 3.53 15.59
CA ASN A 557 -30.16 4.51 15.74
C ASN A 557 -30.09 5.55 14.60
N ARG A 558 -30.72 5.23 13.47
CA ARG A 558 -30.75 6.08 12.26
C ARG A 558 -31.31 7.48 12.55
N PRO A 559 -32.42 7.66 13.30
CA PRO A 559 -32.94 9.00 13.65
C PRO A 559 -31.89 9.87 14.36
N ARG A 560 -31.22 9.31 15.38
CA ARG A 560 -30.18 10.04 16.13
C ARG A 560 -29.01 10.43 15.21
N LEU A 561 -28.59 9.53 14.34
CA LEU A 561 -27.48 9.76 13.42
C LEU A 561 -27.82 10.86 12.41
N ASN A 562 -29.05 10.89 11.87
CA ASN A 562 -29.52 11.95 11.01
C ASN A 562 -29.61 13.31 11.73
N SER A 563 -30.06 13.33 13.00
CA SER A 563 -30.08 14.54 13.82
C SER A 563 -28.66 15.09 14.04
N LEU A 564 -27.71 14.19 14.30
CA LEU A 564 -26.30 14.54 14.47
C LEU A 564 -25.68 15.11 13.18
N SER A 565 -26.03 14.55 12.01
CA SER A 565 -25.66 15.10 10.69
C SER A 565 -26.16 16.52 10.55
N GLY A 566 -27.43 16.80 10.87
CA GLY A 566 -27.99 18.17 10.86
C GLY A 566 -27.19 19.13 11.72
N THR A 567 -26.91 18.75 12.97
CA THR A 567 -26.10 19.56 13.90
C THR A 567 -24.70 19.83 13.36
N PHE A 568 -24.05 18.85 12.74
CA PHE A 568 -22.73 19.05 12.14
C PHE A 568 -22.76 20.02 10.97
N HIS A 569 -23.77 19.94 10.12
CA HIS A 569 -23.92 20.86 8.98
C HIS A 569 -24.22 22.30 9.44
N GLU A 570 -25.01 22.49 10.52
CA GLU A 570 -25.21 23.81 11.13
C GLU A 570 -23.88 24.41 11.64
N GLN A 571 -23.09 23.61 12.39
CA GLN A 571 -21.78 24.03 12.91
C GLN A 571 -20.78 24.32 11.76
N LEU A 572 -20.80 23.54 10.68
CA LEU A 572 -19.96 23.77 9.51
C LEU A 572 -20.31 25.10 8.83
N SER A 573 -21.59 25.37 8.63
CA SER A 573 -22.05 26.63 8.02
C SER A 573 -21.69 27.86 8.85
N GLU A 574 -21.77 27.73 10.18
CA GLU A 574 -21.33 28.80 11.09
C GLU A 574 -19.82 29.04 11.00
N LEU A 575 -19.02 27.98 11.02
CA LEU A 575 -17.56 28.05 10.89
C LEU A 575 -17.14 28.59 9.51
N GLU A 576 -17.80 28.20 8.43
CA GLU A 576 -17.57 28.73 7.08
C GLU A 576 -17.77 30.24 7.05
N SER A 577 -18.89 30.73 7.59
CA SER A 577 -19.16 32.16 7.68
C SER A 577 -18.11 32.92 8.50
N GLN A 578 -17.65 32.33 9.61
CA GLN A 578 -16.60 32.92 10.44
C GLN A 578 -15.25 32.93 9.71
N ILE A 579 -14.89 31.85 8.98
CA ILE A 579 -13.65 31.77 8.21
C ILE A 579 -13.66 32.78 7.07
N TRP A 580 -14.74 32.88 6.29
CA TRP A 580 -14.87 33.83 5.20
C TRP A 580 -14.82 35.30 5.69
N ASN A 581 -15.46 35.59 6.82
CA ASN A 581 -15.36 36.92 7.43
C ASN A 581 -13.91 37.28 7.81
N LEU A 582 -13.14 36.31 8.33
CA LEU A 582 -11.73 36.52 8.68
C LEU A 582 -10.82 36.60 7.45
N ALA A 583 -11.19 35.95 6.36
CA ALA A 583 -10.49 36.00 5.07
C ALA A 583 -10.86 37.25 4.25
N GLY A 584 -12.05 37.87 4.50
CA GLY A 584 -12.59 38.98 3.75
C GLY A 584 -13.34 38.62 2.47
N HIS A 585 -13.42 37.34 2.11
CA HIS A 585 -14.16 36.81 0.96
C HIS A 585 -14.45 35.31 1.11
N GLU A 586 -15.41 34.81 0.32
CA GLU A 586 -15.74 33.39 0.23
C GLU A 586 -14.69 32.64 -0.60
N PHE A 587 -14.35 31.42 -0.17
CA PHE A 587 -13.48 30.51 -0.88
C PHE A 587 -13.78 29.06 -0.45
N ASN A 588 -13.32 28.06 -1.24
CA ASN A 588 -13.49 26.66 -0.87
C ASN A 588 -12.47 26.22 0.18
N ILE A 589 -12.91 26.11 1.44
CA ILE A 589 -12.09 25.74 2.61
C ILE A 589 -11.55 24.31 2.46
N ALA A 590 -12.27 23.41 1.78
CA ALA A 590 -11.86 22.05 1.48
C ALA A 590 -10.72 22.00 0.43
N SER A 591 -10.48 23.05 -0.33
CA SER A 591 -9.43 23.12 -1.34
C SER A 591 -8.07 23.51 -0.72
N PRO A 592 -7.08 22.61 -0.61
CA PRO A 592 -5.77 22.96 -0.05
C PRO A 592 -5.09 24.10 -0.80
N LYS A 593 -5.34 24.20 -2.12
CA LYS A 593 -4.76 25.26 -2.96
C LYS A 593 -5.35 26.65 -2.64
N GLN A 594 -6.69 26.77 -2.56
CA GLN A 594 -7.35 28.04 -2.23
C GLN A 594 -7.01 28.45 -0.80
N LEU A 595 -7.08 27.50 0.13
CA LEU A 595 -6.73 27.73 1.52
C LEU A 595 -5.27 28.20 1.68
N GLY A 596 -4.32 27.57 0.96
CA GLY A 596 -2.92 28.01 0.97
C GLY A 596 -2.75 29.43 0.42
N THR A 597 -3.51 29.83 -0.61
CA THR A 597 -3.51 31.21 -1.12
C THR A 597 -3.99 32.18 -0.06
N VAL A 598 -5.12 31.92 0.59
CA VAL A 598 -5.68 32.78 1.65
C VAL A 598 -4.70 32.90 2.82
N LEU A 599 -4.18 31.81 3.35
CA LEU A 599 -3.33 31.83 4.54
C LEU A 599 -1.96 32.47 4.28
N PHE A 600 -1.27 32.08 3.21
CA PHE A 600 0.14 32.43 3.01
C PHE A 600 0.35 33.63 2.07
N HIS A 601 -0.55 33.90 1.12
CA HIS A 601 -0.40 35.01 0.17
C HIS A 601 -1.23 36.22 0.57
N GLU A 602 -2.47 36.04 1.03
CA GLU A 602 -3.36 37.16 1.37
C GLU A 602 -3.17 37.61 2.83
N LEU A 603 -3.32 36.66 3.79
CA LEU A 603 -3.12 36.95 5.23
C LEU A 603 -1.64 36.97 5.65
N LYS A 604 -0.72 36.55 4.77
CA LYS A 604 0.74 36.57 4.98
C LYS A 604 1.20 35.88 6.27
N LEU A 605 0.51 34.80 6.63
CA LEU A 605 0.91 33.99 7.79
C LEU A 605 2.25 33.31 7.52
N PRO A 606 3.07 33.02 8.55
CA PRO A 606 4.38 32.41 8.37
C PRO A 606 4.24 31.03 7.70
N PRO A 607 4.77 30.86 6.48
CA PRO A 607 4.67 29.58 5.79
C PRO A 607 5.72 28.60 6.32
N ASN A 608 5.39 27.31 6.31
CA ASN A 608 6.43 26.31 6.37
C ASN A 608 7.18 26.23 5.03
N ARG A 609 8.27 25.44 4.96
CA ARG A 609 9.09 25.29 3.75
C ARG A 609 8.33 24.81 2.51
N LYS A 610 7.11 24.29 2.66
CA LYS A 610 6.31 23.67 1.58
C LYS A 610 5.00 24.41 1.30
N HIS A 611 4.64 25.45 2.05
CA HIS A 611 3.31 26.08 2.01
C HIS A 611 2.17 25.05 2.18
N SER A 612 2.41 23.99 2.96
CA SER A 612 1.41 22.96 3.22
C SER A 612 0.30 23.48 4.13
N THR A 613 -0.91 23.04 3.88
CA THR A 613 -2.08 23.30 4.74
C THR A 613 -2.51 22.05 5.51
N ASP A 614 -1.60 21.06 5.70
CA ASP A 614 -1.88 19.91 6.54
C ASP A 614 -2.09 20.30 8.02
N ALA A 615 -2.67 19.39 8.78
CA ALA A 615 -3.01 19.67 10.18
C ALA A 615 -1.77 19.98 11.05
N GLU A 616 -0.63 19.34 10.77
CA GLU A 616 0.63 19.57 11.49
C GLU A 616 1.12 21.01 11.26
N THR A 617 1.18 21.42 9.99
CA THR A 617 1.55 22.80 9.62
C THR A 617 0.61 23.84 10.20
N LEU A 618 -0.70 23.58 10.17
CA LEU A 618 -1.68 24.53 10.73
C LEU A 618 -1.57 24.62 12.26
N ASN A 619 -1.31 23.51 12.95
CA ASN A 619 -1.07 23.54 14.40
C ASN A 619 0.19 24.34 14.77
N ASP A 620 1.25 24.31 13.95
CA ASP A 620 2.47 25.11 14.19
C ASP A 620 2.21 26.64 14.15
N ILE A 621 1.17 27.07 13.47
CA ILE A 621 0.81 28.49 13.28
C ILE A 621 -0.53 28.85 13.93
N ILE A 622 -1.05 28.01 14.84
CA ILE A 622 -2.39 28.19 15.42
C ILE A 622 -2.56 29.53 16.15
N ASP A 623 -1.51 29.98 16.84
CA ASP A 623 -1.50 31.25 17.55
C ASP A 623 -1.29 32.49 16.66
N SER A 624 -0.97 32.26 15.37
CA SER A 624 -0.64 33.36 14.46
C SER A 624 -1.87 34.13 13.96
N HIS A 625 -3.03 33.49 13.87
CA HIS A 625 -4.28 34.14 13.43
C HIS A 625 -5.51 33.29 13.79
N PRO A 626 -6.63 33.90 14.25
CA PRO A 626 -7.85 33.18 14.66
C PRO A 626 -8.46 32.27 13.58
N ILE A 627 -8.22 32.55 12.29
CA ILE A 627 -8.70 31.74 11.16
C ILE A 627 -8.16 30.32 11.21
N VAL A 628 -6.95 30.11 11.72
CA VAL A 628 -6.28 28.80 11.70
C VAL A 628 -7.00 27.80 12.61
N GLU A 629 -7.34 28.22 13.84
CA GLU A 629 -8.10 27.41 14.78
C GLU A 629 -9.47 27.03 14.18
N LYS A 630 -10.15 27.98 13.55
CA LYS A 630 -11.46 27.73 12.95
C LYS A 630 -11.40 26.77 11.77
N ILE A 631 -10.34 26.82 10.95
CA ILE A 631 -10.09 25.90 9.85
C ILE A 631 -9.84 24.48 10.40
N LEU A 632 -9.06 24.33 11.46
CA LEU A 632 -8.82 23.04 12.11
C LEU A 632 -10.12 22.44 12.66
N ASN A 633 -10.94 23.26 13.33
CA ASN A 633 -12.26 22.85 13.83
C ASN A 633 -13.20 22.48 12.68
N TRP A 634 -13.28 23.29 11.63
CA TRP A 634 -14.08 22.99 10.44
C TRP A 634 -13.68 21.65 9.82
N ARG A 635 -12.39 21.39 9.62
CA ARG A 635 -11.89 20.12 9.07
C ARG A 635 -12.23 18.92 9.93
N SER A 636 -12.15 19.09 11.26
CA SER A 636 -12.50 18.02 12.20
C SER A 636 -13.98 17.64 12.08
N ILE A 637 -14.87 18.64 12.07
CA ILE A 637 -16.32 18.41 11.96
C ILE A 637 -16.67 17.90 10.56
N ALA A 638 -16.11 18.47 9.49
CA ALA A 638 -16.36 18.04 8.10
C ALA A 638 -15.96 16.57 7.88
N LYS A 639 -14.86 16.13 8.48
CA LYS A 639 -14.46 14.71 8.45
C LYS A 639 -15.46 13.82 9.17
N LEU A 640 -15.95 14.22 10.35
CA LEU A 640 -16.94 13.45 11.11
C LEU A 640 -18.30 13.41 10.39
N ALA A 641 -18.75 14.52 9.84
CA ALA A 641 -19.96 14.61 9.06
C ALA A 641 -19.89 13.69 7.83
N GLY A 642 -18.93 13.92 6.95
CA GLY A 642 -18.83 13.19 5.67
C GLY A 642 -18.52 11.71 5.83
N THR A 643 -17.63 11.35 6.78
CA THR A 643 -17.20 9.95 6.94
C THR A 643 -18.23 9.10 7.70
N TYR A 644 -18.94 9.69 8.68
CA TYR A 644 -19.82 8.93 9.57
C TYR A 644 -21.26 9.40 9.51
N ALA A 645 -21.56 10.65 9.85
CA ALA A 645 -22.96 11.08 10.03
C ALA A 645 -23.78 11.05 8.73
N ASP A 646 -23.16 11.34 7.59
CA ASP A 646 -23.81 11.34 6.25
C ASP A 646 -23.68 9.98 5.54
N ALA A 647 -22.58 9.25 5.79
CA ALA A 647 -22.27 8.00 5.09
C ALA A 647 -22.95 6.79 5.72
N LEU A 648 -22.89 6.66 7.08
CA LEU A 648 -23.43 5.49 7.78
C LEU A 648 -24.93 5.26 7.56
N PRO A 649 -25.81 6.30 7.52
CA PRO A 649 -27.25 6.09 7.27
C PRO A 649 -27.55 5.38 5.94
N LYS A 650 -26.68 5.55 4.93
CA LYS A 650 -26.80 4.93 3.60
C LYS A 650 -26.40 3.45 3.59
N GLN A 651 -25.65 3.03 4.62
CA GLN A 651 -25.11 1.67 4.75
C GLN A 651 -25.91 0.82 5.75
N ILE A 652 -26.94 1.39 6.38
CA ILE A 652 -27.85 0.63 7.26
C ILE A 652 -28.72 -0.26 6.37
N ALA A 653 -28.60 -1.58 6.57
CA ALA A 653 -29.38 -2.58 5.88
C ALA A 653 -30.87 -2.58 6.29
N SER A 654 -31.68 -3.45 5.66
CA SER A 654 -33.13 -3.55 5.91
C SER A 654 -33.47 -4.01 7.33
N ASP A 655 -32.55 -4.69 8.02
CA ASP A 655 -32.68 -5.12 9.42
C ASP A 655 -32.29 -4.03 10.44
N GLY A 656 -31.94 -2.83 9.98
CA GLY A 656 -31.51 -1.70 10.82
C GLY A 656 -30.06 -1.77 11.27
N ARG A 657 -29.27 -2.70 10.74
CA ARG A 657 -27.89 -2.93 11.14
C ARG A 657 -26.90 -2.51 10.08
N ILE A 658 -25.67 -2.25 10.50
CA ILE A 658 -24.51 -2.08 9.61
C ILE A 658 -23.71 -3.38 9.65
N HIS A 659 -23.43 -3.92 8.47
CA HIS A 659 -22.62 -5.11 8.23
C HIS A 659 -21.29 -4.71 7.64
N THR A 660 -20.27 -4.51 8.47
CA THR A 660 -18.91 -4.24 8.01
C THR A 660 -18.23 -5.52 7.55
N THR A 661 -17.20 -5.41 6.72
CA THR A 661 -16.33 -6.54 6.36
C THR A 661 -15.02 -6.44 7.12
N TYR A 662 -14.67 -7.47 7.89
CA TYR A 662 -13.38 -7.58 8.57
C TYR A 662 -12.31 -8.23 7.67
N LEU A 663 -11.12 -7.64 7.64
CA LEU A 663 -10.00 -8.14 6.87
C LEU A 663 -8.89 -8.63 7.82
N GLN A 664 -8.46 -9.88 7.63
CA GLN A 664 -7.41 -10.50 8.46
C GLN A 664 -5.99 -10.26 7.90
N THR A 665 -5.86 -9.91 6.62
CA THR A 665 -4.60 -9.88 5.87
C THR A 665 -4.17 -8.48 5.41
N SER A 666 -4.91 -7.43 5.78
CA SER A 666 -4.70 -6.07 5.26
C SER A 666 -3.68 -5.24 6.05
N THR A 667 -3.30 -5.65 7.25
CA THR A 667 -2.31 -4.92 8.07
C THR A 667 -1.02 -5.71 8.18
N ASN A 668 0.11 -5.04 8.29
CA ASN A 668 1.40 -5.71 8.45
C ASN A 668 1.63 -6.28 9.87
N THR A 669 0.91 -5.81 10.88
CA THR A 669 1.09 -6.20 12.28
C THR A 669 0.18 -7.36 12.73
N GLY A 670 -0.74 -7.83 11.90
CA GLY A 670 -1.73 -8.83 12.31
C GLY A 670 -3.01 -8.25 12.94
N ARG A 671 -3.11 -6.93 13.13
CA ARG A 671 -4.37 -6.32 13.55
C ARG A 671 -5.45 -6.53 12.49
N LEU A 672 -6.69 -6.70 12.90
CA LEU A 672 -7.82 -6.67 12.00
C LEU A 672 -8.00 -5.27 11.44
N SER A 673 -8.54 -5.16 10.26
CA SER A 673 -9.13 -3.91 9.75
C SER A 673 -10.58 -4.14 9.34
N SER A 674 -11.35 -3.08 9.24
CA SER A 674 -12.72 -3.16 8.76
C SER A 674 -12.94 -2.21 7.58
N ARG A 675 -13.82 -2.60 6.65
CA ARG A 675 -14.19 -1.78 5.50
C ARG A 675 -15.68 -1.90 5.21
N ASP A 676 -16.20 -0.94 4.51
CA ASP A 676 -17.57 -0.88 4.00
C ASP A 676 -18.66 -1.04 5.07
N PRO A 677 -18.61 -0.21 6.16
CA PRO A 677 -17.73 0.90 6.52
C PRO A 677 -16.59 0.50 7.45
N ASN A 678 -15.56 1.36 7.55
CA ASN A 678 -14.53 1.20 8.58
C ASN A 678 -15.03 1.69 9.94
N LEU A 679 -15.47 0.76 10.78
CA LEU A 679 -15.97 1.04 12.14
C LEU A 679 -14.84 1.23 13.18
N GLN A 680 -13.62 0.77 12.87
CA GLN A 680 -12.48 0.86 13.79
C GLN A 680 -11.88 2.27 13.89
N ASN A 681 -12.21 3.17 12.95
CA ASN A 681 -11.71 4.53 12.93
C ASN A 681 -12.65 5.57 13.54
N ILE A 682 -13.77 5.16 14.16
CA ILE A 682 -14.69 6.07 14.86
C ILE A 682 -13.96 6.65 16.07
N PRO A 683 -13.82 7.99 16.19
CA PRO A 683 -13.01 8.61 17.24
C PRO A 683 -13.51 8.31 18.65
N ILE A 684 -12.55 8.11 19.58
CA ILE A 684 -12.85 7.84 21.01
C ILE A 684 -12.66 9.09 21.87
N LYS A 685 -11.72 9.97 21.48
CA LYS A 685 -11.20 11.03 22.37
C LYS A 685 -11.93 12.36 22.26
N THR A 686 -12.84 12.51 21.32
CA THR A 686 -13.57 13.76 21.09
C THR A 686 -15.03 13.60 21.49
N GLU A 687 -15.63 14.61 22.08
CA GLU A 687 -17.07 14.63 22.43
C GLU A 687 -17.95 14.29 21.22
N LEU A 688 -17.64 14.86 20.05
CA LEU A 688 -18.38 14.59 18.82
C LEU A 688 -18.21 13.13 18.34
N GLY A 689 -17.05 12.54 18.55
CA GLY A 689 -16.83 11.12 18.26
C GLY A 689 -17.62 10.20 19.19
N GLU A 690 -17.71 10.58 20.46
CA GLU A 690 -18.52 9.86 21.45
C GLU A 690 -20.01 9.90 21.08
N GLU A 691 -20.54 11.04 20.60
CA GLU A 691 -21.92 11.13 20.13
C GLU A 691 -22.19 10.21 18.92
N ILE A 692 -21.22 10.04 18.01
CA ILE A 692 -21.35 9.06 16.91
C ILE A 692 -21.39 7.63 17.48
N ARG A 693 -20.57 7.29 18.48
CA ARG A 693 -20.57 5.97 19.13
C ARG A 693 -21.92 5.67 19.79
N LYS A 694 -22.52 6.64 20.45
CA LYS A 694 -23.85 6.51 21.08
C LYS A 694 -24.99 6.26 20.08
N CYS A 695 -24.73 6.39 18.77
CA CYS A 695 -25.70 5.97 17.75
C CYS A 695 -25.72 4.46 17.54
N PHE A 696 -24.73 3.72 18.00
CA PHE A 696 -24.70 2.26 17.98
C PHE A 696 -25.34 1.73 19.25
N VAL A 697 -26.42 0.98 19.11
CA VAL A 697 -27.33 0.65 20.21
C VAL A 697 -27.63 -0.84 20.29
N ALA A 698 -28.07 -1.30 21.44
CA ALA A 698 -28.65 -2.63 21.61
C ALA A 698 -30.14 -2.60 21.31
N PRO A 699 -30.74 -3.71 20.78
CA PRO A 699 -32.17 -3.84 20.63
C PRO A 699 -32.86 -3.97 21.98
N ASP A 700 -34.19 -3.85 21.98
CA ASP A 700 -35.02 -4.00 23.21
C ASP A 700 -34.77 -5.35 23.89
N GLY A 701 -34.64 -5.33 25.22
CA GLY A 701 -34.35 -6.51 26.03
C GLY A 701 -32.88 -6.95 26.02
N ARG A 702 -32.01 -6.27 25.25
CA ARG A 702 -30.57 -6.52 25.17
C ARG A 702 -29.75 -5.30 25.59
N VAL A 703 -28.49 -5.54 25.89
CA VAL A 703 -27.47 -4.52 26.18
C VAL A 703 -26.21 -4.82 25.37
N LEU A 704 -25.37 -3.81 25.20
CA LEU A 704 -24.01 -3.95 24.71
C LEU A 704 -23.08 -4.20 25.90
N ILE A 705 -22.17 -5.17 25.75
CA ILE A 705 -21.06 -5.41 26.67
C ILE A 705 -19.81 -5.09 25.88
N SER A 706 -19.11 -4.04 26.27
CA SER A 706 -17.80 -3.68 25.73
C SER A 706 -16.73 -4.14 26.72
N VAL A 707 -15.76 -4.91 26.26
CA VAL A 707 -14.64 -5.40 27.08
C VAL A 707 -13.33 -5.03 26.42
N ASP A 708 -12.48 -4.30 27.12
CA ASP A 708 -11.26 -3.67 26.61
C ASP A 708 -10.05 -4.04 27.47
N TYR A 709 -8.91 -4.32 26.85
CA TYR A 709 -7.67 -4.58 27.56
C TYR A 709 -7.07 -3.29 28.14
N SER A 710 -6.83 -3.29 29.45
CA SER A 710 -6.20 -2.17 30.14
C SER A 710 -4.69 -2.15 29.95
N GLN A 711 -4.18 -1.12 29.25
CA GLN A 711 -2.75 -0.86 29.04
C GLN A 711 -1.98 -2.04 28.43
N ILE A 712 -2.58 -2.80 27.51
CA ILE A 712 -2.01 -4.04 27.00
C ILE A 712 -0.60 -3.84 26.45
N GLN A 713 -0.35 -2.78 25.66
CA GLN A 713 0.97 -2.54 25.04
C GLN A 713 2.08 -2.34 26.08
N LEU A 714 1.82 -1.66 27.20
CA LEU A 714 2.80 -1.49 28.26
C LEU A 714 3.06 -2.79 29.02
N ARG A 715 2.04 -3.62 29.18
CA ARG A 715 2.16 -4.98 29.76
C ARG A 715 3.00 -5.87 28.85
N LEU A 716 2.74 -5.82 27.54
CA LEU A 716 3.53 -6.56 26.54
C LEU A 716 4.95 -6.05 26.44
N LEU A 717 5.20 -4.74 26.53
CA LEU A 717 6.54 -4.18 26.61
C LEU A 717 7.29 -4.67 27.85
N ALA A 718 6.63 -4.74 29.00
CA ALA A 718 7.21 -5.29 30.24
C ALA A 718 7.68 -6.74 30.05
N ASP A 719 6.95 -7.53 29.28
CA ASP A 719 7.25 -8.92 28.98
C ASP A 719 8.33 -9.06 27.91
N VAL A 720 8.13 -8.45 26.74
CA VAL A 720 9.00 -8.59 25.56
C VAL A 720 10.37 -7.97 25.77
N ALA A 721 10.43 -6.77 26.37
CA ALA A 721 11.69 -6.09 26.69
C ALA A 721 12.29 -6.51 28.04
N ASN A 722 11.67 -7.44 28.75
CA ASN A 722 12.11 -7.95 30.05
C ASN A 722 12.39 -6.85 31.07
N VAL A 723 11.45 -5.90 31.26
CA VAL A 723 11.61 -4.73 32.14
C VAL A 723 11.21 -5.06 33.59
N PRO A 724 12.16 -5.29 34.53
CA PRO A 724 11.84 -5.75 35.88
C PRO A 724 10.95 -4.79 36.66
N THR A 725 11.18 -3.49 36.51
CA THR A 725 10.40 -2.47 37.22
C THR A 725 8.95 -2.39 36.72
N PHE A 726 8.72 -2.60 35.44
CA PHE A 726 7.35 -2.67 34.90
C PHE A 726 6.66 -3.95 35.37
N ARG A 727 7.37 -5.09 35.34
CA ARG A 727 6.86 -6.37 35.83
C ARG A 727 6.45 -6.28 37.31
N GLU A 728 7.33 -5.74 38.16
CA GLU A 728 7.02 -5.55 39.57
C GLU A 728 5.80 -4.62 39.76
N THR A 729 5.77 -3.49 39.06
CA THR A 729 4.67 -2.53 39.12
C THR A 729 3.34 -3.18 38.76
N PHE A 730 3.26 -3.90 37.65
CA PHE A 730 2.03 -4.57 37.24
C PHE A 730 1.65 -5.75 38.13
N ASN A 731 2.60 -6.55 38.58
CA ASN A 731 2.32 -7.68 39.50
C ASN A 731 1.83 -7.22 40.89
N ARG A 732 2.20 -6.02 41.31
CA ARG A 732 1.72 -5.40 42.54
C ARG A 732 0.44 -4.55 42.35
N GLY A 733 -0.08 -4.46 41.16
CA GLY A 733 -1.24 -3.64 40.81
C GLY A 733 -1.04 -2.13 40.99
N LEU A 734 0.20 -1.65 40.90
CA LEU A 734 0.56 -0.24 41.05
C LEU A 734 0.37 0.52 39.72
N ASP A 735 0.20 1.84 39.83
CA ASP A 735 0.07 2.72 38.66
C ASP A 735 1.44 2.87 37.95
N ILE A 736 1.53 2.31 36.75
CA ILE A 736 2.76 2.36 35.92
C ILE A 736 3.19 3.79 35.58
N HIS A 737 2.23 4.70 35.34
CA HIS A 737 2.53 6.08 34.99
C HIS A 737 3.03 6.86 36.21
N GLU A 738 2.55 6.56 37.39
CA GLU A 738 3.04 7.12 38.63
C GLU A 738 4.47 6.64 38.92
N GLN A 739 4.72 5.33 38.78
CA GLN A 739 6.07 4.77 38.99
C GLN A 739 7.07 5.30 37.97
N THR A 740 6.65 5.49 36.72
CA THR A 740 7.47 6.13 35.69
C THR A 740 7.75 7.59 36.01
N ALA A 741 6.75 8.36 36.48
CA ALA A 741 6.94 9.75 36.88
C ALA A 741 7.97 9.88 38.00
N ARG A 742 7.92 9.00 39.02
CA ARG A 742 8.91 8.97 40.12
C ARG A 742 10.33 8.83 39.58
N LYS A 743 10.55 7.97 38.60
CA LYS A 743 11.86 7.73 37.96
C LYS A 743 12.33 8.88 37.07
N ILE A 744 11.44 9.47 36.28
CA ILE A 744 11.81 10.53 35.33
C ILE A 744 12.12 11.85 36.04
N PHE A 745 11.35 12.17 37.12
CA PHE A 745 11.40 13.43 37.81
C PHE A 745 12.02 13.34 39.20
N ASP A 746 12.70 12.22 39.53
CA ASP A 746 13.37 11.97 40.84
C ASP A 746 12.48 12.24 42.06
N ILE A 747 11.21 11.78 42.01
CA ILE A 747 10.24 11.97 43.07
C ILE A 747 10.46 10.89 44.16
N PRO A 748 10.68 11.26 45.44
CA PRO A 748 10.85 10.31 46.52
C PRO A 748 9.65 9.35 46.66
N ALA A 749 9.91 8.14 47.17
CA ALA A 749 8.88 7.09 47.26
C ALA A 749 7.70 7.46 48.15
N ASP A 750 7.91 8.27 49.16
CA ASP A 750 6.96 8.76 50.13
C ASP A 750 6.25 10.06 49.73
N ALA A 751 6.73 10.74 48.68
CA ALA A 751 6.11 11.98 48.22
C ALA A 751 4.96 11.71 47.23
N PRO A 752 3.89 12.51 47.22
CA PRO A 752 2.82 12.37 46.23
C PRO A 752 3.32 12.79 44.85
N VAL A 753 2.93 12.07 43.81
CA VAL A 753 3.24 12.43 42.41
C VAL A 753 2.26 13.48 41.91
N PRO A 754 2.73 14.67 41.49
CA PRO A 754 1.89 15.72 40.92
C PRO A 754 1.15 15.21 39.67
N ARG A 755 -0.12 15.62 39.51
CA ARG A 755 -0.99 15.16 38.41
C ARG A 755 -0.40 15.46 37.03
N GLU A 756 0.27 16.59 36.88
CA GLU A 756 0.95 17.02 35.64
C GLU A 756 2.14 16.08 35.30
N MET A 757 2.96 15.74 36.28
CA MET A 757 4.08 14.83 36.09
C MET A 757 3.62 13.39 35.75
N ARG A 758 2.53 12.92 36.39
CA ARG A 758 1.91 11.65 36.03
C ARG A 758 1.36 11.68 34.60
N ARG A 759 0.72 12.81 34.18
CA ARG A 759 0.25 13.01 32.81
C ARG A 759 1.42 13.02 31.81
N ALA A 760 2.50 13.73 32.15
CA ALA A 760 3.72 13.73 31.32
C ALA A 760 4.30 12.31 31.20
N ALA A 761 4.42 11.56 32.29
CA ALA A 761 4.89 10.18 32.27
C ALA A 761 3.99 9.25 31.44
N LYS A 762 2.66 9.45 31.50
CA LYS A 762 1.72 8.73 30.64
C LYS A 762 2.01 8.99 29.16
N THR A 763 2.19 10.24 28.78
CA THR A 763 2.55 10.62 27.40
C THR A 763 3.88 10.00 27.00
N VAL A 764 4.90 10.06 27.85
CA VAL A 764 6.22 9.50 27.60
C VAL A 764 6.18 7.98 27.42
N ASN A 765 5.49 7.25 28.32
CA ASN A 765 5.36 5.80 28.26
C ASN A 765 4.81 5.31 26.90
N PHE A 766 3.76 5.96 26.40
CA PHE A 766 3.19 5.60 25.11
C PHE A 766 4.08 6.09 23.93
N SER A 767 4.54 7.34 24.01
CA SER A 767 5.30 7.95 22.91
C SER A 767 6.63 7.27 22.63
N ILE A 768 7.32 6.76 23.67
CA ILE A 768 8.59 6.05 23.52
C ILE A 768 8.42 4.72 22.80
N ILE A 769 7.33 3.97 23.07
CA ILE A 769 7.01 2.74 22.33
C ILE A 769 6.85 3.04 20.84
N TYR A 770 6.31 4.21 20.51
CA TYR A 770 6.15 4.67 19.12
C TYR A 770 7.39 5.38 18.54
N GLY A 771 8.50 5.41 19.30
CA GLY A 771 9.77 5.98 18.85
C GLY A 771 9.73 7.48 18.65
N ILE A 772 9.04 8.23 19.53
CA ILE A 772 8.90 9.68 19.41
C ILE A 772 10.25 10.39 19.44
N SER A 773 10.40 11.45 18.63
CA SER A 773 11.54 12.35 18.69
C SER A 773 11.36 13.42 19.79
N SER A 774 12.47 14.06 20.21
CA SER A 774 12.40 15.18 21.14
C SER A 774 11.54 16.34 20.61
N PHE A 775 11.46 16.52 19.29
CA PHE A 775 10.58 17.49 18.66
C PHE A 775 9.10 17.13 18.87
N GLY A 776 8.71 15.90 18.57
CA GLY A 776 7.33 15.43 18.74
C GLY A 776 6.89 15.41 20.21
N LEU A 777 7.78 15.01 21.13
CA LEU A 777 7.49 15.01 22.56
C LEU A 777 7.33 16.44 23.12
N ALA A 778 8.16 17.38 22.65
CA ALA A 778 8.06 18.80 23.01
C ALA A 778 6.67 19.36 22.67
N ALA A 779 6.19 19.09 21.46
CA ALA A 779 4.87 19.52 21.02
C ALA A 779 3.73 18.88 21.85
N GLN A 780 3.83 17.59 22.20
CA GLN A 780 2.80 16.90 22.99
C GLN A 780 2.73 17.35 24.45
N LEU A 781 3.85 17.71 25.02
CA LEU A 781 3.95 18.14 26.43
C LEU A 781 3.84 19.65 26.62
N GLY A 782 3.97 20.45 25.53
CA GLY A 782 4.02 21.91 25.63
C GLY A 782 5.32 22.42 26.29
N VAL A 783 6.44 21.69 26.13
CA VAL A 783 7.74 22.04 26.72
C VAL A 783 8.76 22.36 25.64
N SER A 784 9.91 22.93 26.01
CA SER A 784 11.00 23.19 25.07
C SER A 784 11.64 21.87 24.58
N ARG A 785 12.22 21.89 23.36
CA ARG A 785 12.91 20.73 22.78
C ARG A 785 14.07 20.20 23.65
N PRO A 786 14.89 21.04 24.30
CA PRO A 786 15.88 20.55 25.26
C PRO A 786 15.29 19.83 26.47
N GLU A 787 14.18 20.35 27.04
CA GLU A 787 13.48 19.69 28.16
C GLU A 787 12.91 18.34 27.74
N ALA A 788 12.26 18.26 26.55
CA ALA A 788 11.79 17.00 26.01
C ALA A 788 12.94 16.00 25.78
N ALA A 789 14.10 16.45 25.31
CA ALA A 789 15.28 15.61 25.18
C ALA A 789 15.79 15.11 26.53
N ASN A 790 15.80 15.95 27.56
CA ASN A 790 16.16 15.56 28.93
C ASN A 790 15.19 14.51 29.50
N ILE A 791 13.89 14.68 29.28
CA ILE A 791 12.87 13.71 29.72
C ILE A 791 13.12 12.34 29.04
N ILE A 792 13.37 12.31 27.72
CA ILE A 792 13.70 11.06 26.99
C ILE A 792 14.97 10.44 27.57
N ASN A 793 16.02 11.24 27.81
CA ASN A 793 17.28 10.73 28.35
C ASN A 793 17.12 10.17 29.78
N SER A 794 16.38 10.86 30.65
CA SER A 794 16.06 10.39 32.00
C SER A 794 15.27 9.08 31.96
N TYR A 795 14.28 8.97 31.07
CA TYR A 795 13.53 7.73 30.85
C TYR A 795 14.44 6.58 30.42
N MET A 796 15.27 6.79 29.39
CA MET A 796 16.21 5.77 28.88
C MET A 796 17.29 5.39 29.87
N SER A 797 17.67 6.29 30.77
CA SER A 797 18.64 6.03 31.84
C SER A 797 17.99 5.32 33.03
N GLY A 798 16.73 5.67 33.34
CA GLY A 798 15.97 5.06 34.42
C GLY A 798 15.43 3.65 34.10
N ILE A 799 15.33 3.30 32.79
CA ILE A 799 14.83 2.00 32.31
C ILE A 799 15.75 1.50 31.19
N PRO A 800 16.96 1.04 31.54
CA PRO A 800 18.00 0.66 30.56
C PRO A 800 17.58 -0.53 29.69
N GLU A 801 16.67 -1.38 30.13
CA GLU A 801 16.18 -2.54 29.39
C GLU A 801 15.43 -2.10 28.12
N ILE A 802 14.68 -1.00 28.15
CA ILE A 802 14.01 -0.46 26.98
C ILE A 802 15.04 0.04 25.95
N LYS A 803 16.10 0.72 26.43
CA LYS A 803 17.20 1.16 25.56
C LYS A 803 17.87 -0.03 24.88
N GLN A 804 18.11 -1.13 25.63
CA GLN A 804 18.69 -2.35 25.11
C GLN A 804 17.75 -3.00 24.07
N TYR A 805 16.46 -3.14 24.38
CA TYR A 805 15.45 -3.66 23.45
C TYR A 805 15.47 -2.91 22.12
N ILE A 806 15.43 -1.57 22.16
CA ILE A 806 15.48 -0.72 20.95
C ILE A 806 16.76 -1.00 20.15
N SER A 807 17.93 -1.06 20.84
CA SER A 807 19.21 -1.34 20.19
C SER A 807 19.23 -2.72 19.50
N ASP A 808 18.68 -3.74 20.16
CA ASP A 808 18.68 -5.11 19.63
C ASP A 808 17.72 -5.26 18.46
N ILE A 809 16.52 -4.63 18.52
CA ILE A 809 15.60 -4.55 17.38
C ILE A 809 16.28 -3.87 16.18
N HIS A 810 16.96 -2.73 16.38
CA HIS A 810 17.63 -2.03 15.29
C HIS A 810 18.71 -2.89 14.63
N LYS A 811 19.56 -3.57 15.43
CA LYS A 811 20.58 -4.50 14.92
C LYS A 811 19.96 -5.69 14.15
N PHE A 812 18.83 -6.18 14.64
CA PHE A 812 18.13 -7.28 13.98
C PHE A 812 17.54 -6.85 12.63
N VAL A 813 16.89 -5.71 12.60
CA VAL A 813 16.28 -5.13 11.40
C VAL A 813 17.30 -4.80 10.31
N ASP A 814 18.47 -4.31 10.70
CA ASP A 814 19.57 -4.05 9.75
C ASP A 814 20.03 -5.32 8.99
N LYS A 815 19.78 -6.51 9.55
CA LYS A 815 20.14 -7.79 8.95
C LYS A 815 19.01 -8.44 8.19
N THR A 816 17.77 -8.25 8.62
CA THR A 816 16.62 -9.08 8.19
C THR A 816 15.52 -8.31 7.46
N ALA A 817 15.48 -6.98 7.60
CA ALA A 817 14.41 -6.10 7.12
C ALA A 817 12.99 -6.46 7.66
N CYS A 818 12.89 -7.29 8.67
CA CYS A 818 11.64 -7.69 9.31
C CYS A 818 11.80 -7.81 10.83
N VAL A 819 10.71 -7.96 11.55
CA VAL A 819 10.68 -8.34 12.98
C VAL A 819 9.66 -9.46 13.21
N TYR A 820 9.65 -10.05 14.38
CA TYR A 820 8.75 -11.15 14.74
C TYR A 820 8.00 -10.85 16.05
N THR A 821 6.76 -11.31 16.15
CA THR A 821 6.09 -11.39 17.45
C THR A 821 6.69 -12.54 18.29
N PRO A 822 6.51 -12.57 19.61
CA PRO A 822 6.92 -13.70 20.45
C PRO A 822 6.37 -15.05 20.00
N TRP A 823 5.21 -15.08 19.34
CA TRP A 823 4.60 -16.30 18.81
C TRP A 823 5.05 -16.63 17.38
N GLY A 824 5.91 -15.81 16.77
CA GLY A 824 6.56 -16.10 15.50
C GLY A 824 5.93 -15.42 14.28
N ARG A 825 4.86 -14.61 14.43
CA ARG A 825 4.30 -13.85 13.31
C ARG A 825 5.36 -12.92 12.75
N ARG A 826 5.63 -13.05 11.46
CA ARG A 826 6.57 -12.21 10.72
C ARG A 826 5.93 -10.86 10.36
N ILE A 827 6.64 -9.78 10.61
CA ILE A 827 6.20 -8.43 10.30
C ILE A 827 7.25 -7.78 9.40
N GLU A 828 6.87 -7.53 8.16
CA GLU A 828 7.73 -6.87 7.20
C GLU A 828 7.81 -5.37 7.47
N LEU A 829 8.97 -4.80 7.18
CA LEU A 829 9.24 -3.39 7.37
C LEU A 829 9.51 -2.71 6.04
N PRO A 830 9.14 -1.42 5.89
CA PRO A 830 9.52 -0.63 4.73
C PRO A 830 11.04 -0.63 4.53
N ASP A 831 11.50 -0.40 3.30
CA ASP A 831 12.91 -0.46 2.91
C ASP A 831 13.85 0.29 3.89
N VAL A 832 14.59 -0.49 4.68
CA VAL A 832 15.55 -0.02 5.69
C VAL A 832 16.75 0.66 5.04
N LYS A 833 17.07 0.30 3.80
CA LYS A 833 18.22 0.81 3.05
C LYS A 833 17.97 2.22 2.51
N ASN A 834 16.72 2.66 2.42
CA ASN A 834 16.38 4.01 1.99
C ASN A 834 16.65 5.03 3.13
N PRO A 835 17.63 5.93 3.02
CA PRO A 835 18.00 6.88 4.08
C PRO A 835 16.85 7.79 4.52
N ARG A 836 15.90 8.08 3.61
CA ARG A 836 14.73 8.93 3.92
C ARG A 836 13.68 8.20 4.74
N LEU A 837 13.52 6.89 4.52
CA LEU A 837 12.55 6.05 5.22
C LEU A 837 13.15 5.38 6.46
N ARG A 838 14.47 5.21 6.53
CA ARG A 838 15.17 4.49 7.61
C ARG A 838 14.73 4.93 9.01
N ALA A 839 14.69 6.23 9.27
CA ALA A 839 14.29 6.75 10.58
C ALA A 839 12.83 6.41 10.93
N TYR A 840 11.94 6.40 9.94
CA TYR A 840 10.55 5.97 10.11
C TYR A 840 10.49 4.45 10.33
N THR A 841 11.16 3.67 9.49
CA THR A 841 11.21 2.20 9.58
C THR A 841 11.76 1.72 10.91
N MET A 842 12.84 2.34 11.42
CA MET A 842 13.42 1.98 12.72
C MET A 842 12.47 2.30 13.88
N ARG A 843 11.69 3.36 13.80
CA ARG A 843 10.64 3.64 14.81
C ARG A 843 9.50 2.60 14.72
N ALA A 844 9.03 2.30 13.51
CA ALA A 844 8.00 1.29 13.30
C ALA A 844 8.44 -0.10 13.80
N ALA A 845 9.70 -0.46 13.60
CA ALA A 845 10.29 -1.73 14.00
C ALA A 845 10.24 -1.98 15.51
N VAL A 846 10.41 -0.94 16.32
CA VAL A 846 10.37 -1.06 17.79
C VAL A 846 8.96 -1.40 18.28
N ASN A 847 7.96 -0.82 17.66
CA ASN A 847 6.57 -1.02 18.05
C ASN A 847 5.91 -2.27 17.43
N ALA A 848 6.34 -2.66 16.24
CA ALA A 848 5.69 -3.73 15.48
C ALA A 848 5.59 -5.09 16.22
N PRO A 849 6.62 -5.58 16.95
CA PRO A 849 6.50 -6.82 17.73
C PRO A 849 5.44 -6.72 18.84
N ILE A 850 5.31 -5.55 19.46
CA ILE A 850 4.36 -5.31 20.56
C ILE A 850 2.94 -5.25 20.03
N GLN A 851 2.71 -4.49 18.95
CA GLN A 851 1.40 -4.41 18.29
C GLN A 851 0.98 -5.75 17.67
N GLY A 852 1.93 -6.48 17.08
CA GLY A 852 1.63 -7.79 16.53
C GLY A 852 1.28 -8.80 17.61
N PHE A 853 1.97 -8.76 18.73
CA PHE A 853 1.66 -9.65 19.86
C PHE A 853 0.31 -9.30 20.51
N GLU A 854 -0.03 -8.02 20.64
CA GLU A 854 -1.36 -7.57 21.01
C GLU A 854 -2.43 -8.16 20.07
N ALA A 855 -2.21 -8.04 18.75
CA ALA A 855 -3.13 -8.57 17.76
C ALA A 855 -3.32 -10.10 17.87
N ASP A 856 -2.23 -10.84 18.08
CA ASP A 856 -2.27 -12.29 18.29
C ASP A 856 -3.07 -12.65 19.55
N ILE A 857 -2.89 -11.92 20.64
CA ILE A 857 -3.63 -12.13 21.91
C ILE A 857 -5.12 -11.83 21.70
N VAL A 858 -5.48 -10.72 21.05
CA VAL A 858 -6.89 -10.37 20.79
C VAL A 858 -7.54 -11.44 19.88
N ARG A 859 -6.86 -11.89 18.82
CA ARG A 859 -7.36 -12.96 17.94
C ARG A 859 -7.63 -14.25 18.74
N LEU A 860 -6.68 -14.67 19.57
CA LEU A 860 -6.86 -15.86 20.41
C LEU A 860 -7.98 -15.66 21.41
N ALA A 861 -8.12 -14.48 22.03
CA ALA A 861 -9.21 -14.18 22.96
C ALA A 861 -10.58 -14.29 22.25
N MET A 862 -10.71 -13.78 21.03
CA MET A 862 -11.94 -13.92 20.24
C MET A 862 -12.28 -15.37 19.97
N VAL A 863 -11.28 -16.21 19.63
CA VAL A 863 -11.47 -17.65 19.40
C VAL A 863 -11.90 -18.38 20.67
N GLU A 864 -11.24 -18.15 21.80
CA GLU A 864 -11.55 -18.78 23.07
C GLU A 864 -12.93 -18.35 23.63
N ILE A 865 -13.28 -17.07 23.46
CA ILE A 865 -14.59 -16.53 23.88
C ILE A 865 -15.70 -17.12 23.00
N ASP A 866 -15.51 -17.16 21.68
CA ASP A 866 -16.52 -17.74 20.79
C ASP A 866 -16.76 -19.19 21.16
N LYS A 867 -15.70 -20.00 21.27
CA LYS A 867 -15.77 -21.43 21.57
C LYS A 867 -16.42 -21.74 22.91
N ASN A 868 -16.03 -21.05 23.98
CA ASN A 868 -16.37 -21.42 25.36
C ASN A 868 -17.57 -20.65 25.92
N ILE A 869 -17.89 -19.49 25.36
CA ILE A 869 -18.95 -18.59 25.88
C ILE A 869 -20.04 -18.34 24.84
N VAL A 870 -19.70 -17.91 23.62
CA VAL A 870 -20.72 -17.52 22.63
C VAL A 870 -21.43 -18.72 22.02
N GLN A 871 -20.68 -19.72 21.51
CA GLN A 871 -21.28 -20.89 20.85
C GLN A 871 -22.25 -21.69 21.74
N PRO A 872 -21.92 -21.95 23.02
CA PRO A 872 -22.87 -22.61 23.92
C PRO A 872 -24.11 -21.78 24.27
N ASN A 873 -24.06 -20.46 24.03
CA ASN A 873 -25.08 -19.49 24.46
C ASN A 873 -25.53 -18.55 23.31
N LYS A 874 -25.54 -19.04 22.08
CA LYS A 874 -25.80 -18.25 20.87
C LYS A 874 -27.13 -17.48 20.86
N ASP A 875 -28.14 -17.95 21.61
CA ASP A 875 -29.43 -17.27 21.72
C ASP A 875 -29.43 -16.13 22.76
N ILE A 876 -28.42 -16.13 23.65
CA ILE A 876 -28.28 -15.18 24.78
C ILE A 876 -27.29 -14.08 24.41
N ILE A 877 -26.15 -14.44 23.86
CA ILE A 877 -25.06 -13.50 23.59
C ILE A 877 -24.47 -13.73 22.19
N ARG A 878 -24.05 -12.66 21.53
CA ARG A 878 -23.35 -12.72 20.24
C ARG A 878 -22.25 -11.67 20.19
N MET A 879 -21.11 -12.00 19.57
CA MET A 879 -20.04 -11.07 19.25
C MET A 879 -20.48 -10.25 18.03
N ILE A 880 -20.35 -8.93 18.08
CA ILE A 880 -20.84 -8.05 17.02
C ILE A 880 -19.79 -7.11 16.45
N MET A 881 -18.79 -6.72 17.24
CA MET A 881 -17.78 -5.77 16.79
C MET A 881 -16.46 -5.96 17.52
N GLN A 882 -15.35 -5.65 16.81
CA GLN A 882 -14.01 -5.59 17.37
C GLN A 882 -13.38 -4.25 16.94
N VAL A 883 -12.82 -3.50 17.88
CA VAL A 883 -12.18 -2.19 17.65
C VAL A 883 -10.88 -2.13 18.45
N HIS A 884 -9.74 -2.25 17.75
CA HIS A 884 -8.39 -2.29 18.35
C HIS A 884 -8.20 -3.41 19.38
N ASP A 885 -8.25 -3.11 20.68
CA ASP A 885 -8.13 -4.01 21.82
C ASP A 885 -9.48 -4.24 22.55
N GLU A 886 -10.57 -3.67 22.02
CA GLU A 886 -11.94 -3.74 22.50
C GLU A 886 -12.76 -4.77 21.72
N ILE A 887 -13.52 -5.63 22.42
CA ILE A 887 -14.46 -6.58 21.82
C ILE A 887 -15.85 -6.26 22.34
N ILE A 888 -16.84 -6.16 21.45
CA ILE A 888 -18.19 -5.74 21.79
C ILE A 888 -19.18 -6.87 21.50
N PHE A 889 -20.04 -7.10 22.47
CA PHE A 889 -21.07 -8.14 22.43
C PHE A 889 -22.44 -7.52 22.61
N GLU A 890 -23.44 -8.17 22.04
CA GLU A 890 -24.84 -7.93 22.30
C GLU A 890 -25.38 -9.07 23.14
N CYS A 891 -25.92 -8.80 24.33
CA CYS A 891 -26.32 -9.80 25.31
C CYS A 891 -27.74 -9.50 25.90
N ASN A 892 -28.45 -10.55 26.31
CA ASN A 892 -29.69 -10.37 27.04
C ASN A 892 -29.43 -9.61 28.37
N GLU A 893 -30.22 -8.61 28.64
CA GLU A 893 -30.01 -7.67 29.78
C GLU A 893 -29.96 -8.34 31.15
N ASN A 894 -30.79 -9.33 31.39
CA ASN A 894 -30.92 -10.01 32.68
C ASN A 894 -29.71 -10.87 33.08
N VAL A 895 -28.80 -11.17 32.18
CA VAL A 895 -27.60 -12.00 32.41
C VAL A 895 -26.31 -11.30 32.01
N ALA A 896 -26.38 -10.02 31.64
CA ALA A 896 -25.26 -9.29 31.08
C ALA A 896 -24.05 -9.21 32.01
N ASP A 897 -24.25 -8.98 33.31
CA ASP A 897 -23.16 -8.94 34.31
C ASP A 897 -22.43 -10.27 34.41
N GLU A 898 -23.16 -11.40 34.39
CA GLU A 898 -22.58 -12.73 34.44
C GLU A 898 -21.68 -12.96 33.24
N PHE A 899 -22.16 -12.63 32.01
CA PHE A 899 -21.40 -12.81 30.80
C PHE A 899 -20.23 -11.84 30.71
N ALA A 900 -20.35 -10.59 31.11
CA ALA A 900 -19.27 -9.63 31.20
C ALA A 900 -18.10 -10.13 32.06
N HIS A 901 -18.41 -10.72 33.22
CA HIS A 901 -17.39 -11.34 34.08
C HIS A 901 -16.71 -12.55 33.42
N LYS A 902 -17.49 -13.43 32.75
CA LYS A 902 -16.95 -14.59 32.04
C LYS A 902 -16.01 -14.15 30.89
N ILE A 903 -16.40 -13.15 30.10
CA ILE A 903 -15.61 -12.61 29.00
C ILE A 903 -14.33 -11.97 29.53
N LYS A 904 -14.46 -11.10 30.54
CA LYS A 904 -13.31 -10.50 31.22
C LYS A 904 -12.32 -11.58 31.69
N TYR A 905 -12.81 -12.60 32.38
CA TYR A 905 -11.97 -13.70 32.84
C TYR A 905 -11.29 -14.45 31.69
N ALA A 906 -11.99 -14.69 30.59
CA ALA A 906 -11.43 -15.35 29.41
C ALA A 906 -10.32 -14.48 28.77
N MET A 907 -10.55 -13.17 28.62
CA MET A 907 -9.53 -12.24 28.09
C MET A 907 -8.28 -12.20 28.99
N GLU A 908 -8.46 -12.09 30.31
CA GLU A 908 -7.35 -12.01 31.27
C GLU A 908 -6.52 -13.30 31.36
N ASN A 909 -7.11 -14.47 31.02
CA ASN A 909 -6.48 -15.79 31.13
C ASN A 909 -6.19 -16.47 29.79
N VAL A 910 -6.37 -15.79 28.68
CA VAL A 910 -6.18 -16.36 27.34
C VAL A 910 -4.76 -16.84 27.08
N THR A 911 -3.76 -16.21 27.70
CA THR A 911 -2.36 -16.60 27.65
C THR A 911 -1.62 -16.18 28.91
N LYS A 912 -0.49 -16.82 29.16
CA LYS A 912 0.39 -16.46 30.29
C LYS A 912 1.60 -15.70 29.79
N ILE A 913 1.75 -14.48 30.28
CA ILE A 913 2.95 -13.65 30.14
C ILE A 913 3.51 -13.32 31.52
N SER A 914 4.62 -12.60 31.61
CA SER A 914 5.29 -12.30 32.90
C SER A 914 4.53 -11.34 33.82
N VAL A 915 3.47 -10.71 33.31
CA VAL A 915 2.58 -9.79 34.04
C VAL A 915 1.12 -10.19 33.81
N PRO A 916 0.20 -9.86 34.72
CA PRO A 916 -1.22 -10.15 34.50
C PRO A 916 -1.76 -9.34 33.33
N LEU A 917 -2.53 -9.97 32.43
CA LEU A 917 -3.43 -9.26 31.54
C LEU A 917 -4.63 -8.78 32.36
N VAL A 918 -5.08 -7.57 32.10
CA VAL A 918 -6.24 -6.98 32.79
C VAL A 918 -7.20 -6.45 31.76
N ALA A 919 -8.46 -6.78 31.88
CA ALA A 919 -9.54 -6.27 31.05
C ALA A 919 -10.55 -5.50 31.90
N GLU A 920 -11.14 -4.48 31.32
CA GLU A 920 -12.24 -3.71 31.92
C GLU A 920 -13.47 -3.86 31.03
N TYR A 921 -14.66 -3.78 31.64
CA TYR A 921 -15.91 -3.86 30.87
C TYR A 921 -16.88 -2.74 31.24
N VAL A 922 -17.70 -2.41 30.25
CA VAL A 922 -18.83 -1.49 30.39
C VAL A 922 -20.09 -2.17 29.83
N ILE A 923 -21.21 -2.02 30.52
CA ILE A 923 -22.52 -2.51 30.06
C ILE A 923 -23.43 -1.31 29.84
N GLY A 924 -24.07 -1.23 28.69
CA GLY A 924 -24.97 -0.12 28.37
C GLY A 924 -25.94 -0.42 27.23
N LYS A 925 -26.89 0.47 27.00
CA LYS A 925 -27.79 0.40 25.86
C LYS A 925 -27.14 0.97 24.57
N GLU A 926 -26.11 1.75 24.74
CA GLU A 926 -25.37 2.44 23.68
C GLU A 926 -23.90 2.07 23.78
N TRP A 927 -23.16 2.18 22.66
CA TRP A 927 -21.71 1.98 22.67
C TRP A 927 -21.02 3.26 23.15
N GLY A 928 -20.32 3.18 24.27
CA GLY A 928 -19.58 4.28 24.88
C GLY A 928 -19.25 3.95 26.34
N LYS A 929 -18.29 4.70 26.92
CA LYS A 929 -17.89 4.63 28.33
C LYS A 929 -18.72 5.61 29.17
#